data_6f31fc2c4ad3c008fb2f3c28f83f92ea
#
_entry.id   6f31fc2c4ad3c008fb2f3c28f83f92ea
#
_cell.length_a   1.000
_cell.length_b   1.000
_cell.length_c   1.000
_cell.angle_alpha   90.00
_cell.angle_beta   90.00
_cell.angle_gamma   90.00
#
_symmetry.space_group_name_H-M   'P 1'
#
loop_
_entity.id
_entity.type
_entity.pdbx_description
1 polymer ?
#
loop_
_entity_poly.entity_id
_entity_poly.type
_entity_poly.pdbx_seq_one_letter_code
_entity_poly.pdbx_strand_id
1 'polypeptide(L)'
;LDNLAKKLTYTAYVNGERNLSGRVELAEGLTSSSVSKFYSNITFDEKTGQAKKENELSKPFTGVIFGNETSDAKNGYADQLSGTAAGKDLKYTFNDDTLIDVKLNKDPRSFGWGGLYCAAINNYGDRPYQSSTAYTKGGPSYTIDMQGHDLTVNFSAFPTAGSTGGQPMWTAAAIGAYRDGTITIDNPGAVSITSTNNYYYGSAIRASTAAVGETGAHVVINNDNSKEHAVKIRGGIDTPGYQLNWRAIEIYTQNGTKKENGSSVEIKGLVDIDVKNCASLFARGNYATIDIGGGSIISHNYSSIWTAGYEALINLNMKKDDEGNAVDAGDNYLQIEGDVSTSTPYYGSNGTINVGLNTADSYLKGHFFGSGNNNLYLRNGAVWDNMPAVTHNWAGGTYSTNNIISNISNLYGGADSAHAGNIYQHESENLNIQNLSGYVNAYLAHENGEDGNASFDALGNIVVDKATKTDGQNAGITLYTDRSGIDTSDQDKVVNTLSALGRKLVYNEAVATEDNPTPEINLDGKVGIAEGLTAGSVAIRLADLDFNKENGEGSLIAGSIHTPDAYVPVMYGSKETAMMKGAKSAMASTAMMWRAENNDLMKRMGDLRLSEGEKGLWAKYYGGKYEMDSQNTDFNLKYNAYQLGYDVDAGNGWTVGAAVSYNDGDATYGNGRGDLSTYSAGIYGTWKSEDGQYVDIIAKYSKLDNDYKVFNDSGHKLSGDYKTWGTSISAEYGKRFENDNGFYFDPSVELTLGRINGKDYNAHSDYLDSVGVKKDMQVEQDAFNTLIGRVGFRLGQKLDNASYFVKLAAAHEFSGDFDTTFRAVNEPEGRTSIDFGDTWYEAQIGGTAKLSKNSLIYADFERSFGGDVEEKWRVDAGLRFTF
;
A
#
# COMPACT_ATOMS: atom_id res chain seq x y z
N LEU A 1 28.86 13.35 -20.63
CA LEU A 1 29.45 12.13 -21.25
C LEU A 1 30.89 12.32 -21.68
N ASP A 2 31.23 13.39 -22.42
CA ASP A 2 32.61 13.60 -22.88
C ASP A 2 33.61 13.81 -21.72
N ASN A 3 33.20 14.41 -20.63
CA ASN A 3 34.05 14.59 -19.45
C ASN A 3 34.16 13.29 -18.64
N LEU A 4 33.14 12.46 -18.65
CA LEU A 4 33.14 11.13 -18.04
C LEU A 4 34.10 10.19 -18.78
N ALA A 5 34.01 10.17 -20.11
CA ALA A 5 34.84 9.32 -20.96
C ALA A 5 36.34 9.54 -20.77
N LYS A 6 36.74 10.75 -20.41
CA LYS A 6 38.15 11.09 -20.13
C LYS A 6 38.67 10.66 -18.77
N LYS A 7 37.75 10.30 -17.84
CA LYS A 7 38.11 9.96 -16.46
C LYS A 7 37.81 8.51 -16.10
N LEU A 8 37.18 7.75 -17.02
CA LEU A 8 36.87 6.33 -16.82
C LEU A 8 37.94 5.48 -17.46
N THR A 9 38.43 4.50 -16.74
CA THR A 9 39.27 3.44 -17.27
C THR A 9 38.45 2.21 -17.56
N TYR A 10 38.64 1.65 -18.72
CA TYR A 10 37.95 0.44 -19.14
C TYR A 10 38.87 -0.77 -19.00
N THR A 11 38.43 -1.79 -18.29
CA THR A 11 39.08 -3.08 -18.20
C THR A 11 38.24 -4.12 -18.92
N ALA A 12 38.75 -4.65 -20.04
CA ALA A 12 38.13 -5.71 -20.81
C ALA A 12 38.65 -7.08 -20.35
N TYR A 13 37.70 -7.98 -20.09
CA TYR A 13 38.03 -9.38 -19.80
C TYR A 13 37.87 -10.20 -21.06
N VAL A 14 38.93 -10.86 -21.45
CA VAL A 14 38.95 -11.81 -22.56
C VAL A 14 39.25 -13.20 -21.99
N ASN A 15 38.27 -14.09 -22.06
CA ASN A 15 38.43 -15.48 -21.69
C ASN A 15 38.43 -16.34 -22.96
N GLY A 16 39.61 -16.65 -23.48
CA GLY A 16 39.78 -17.44 -24.69
C GLY A 16 38.99 -16.85 -25.87
N GLU A 17 38.30 -17.67 -26.60
CA GLU A 17 37.45 -17.25 -27.73
C GLU A 17 36.11 -16.61 -27.31
N ARG A 18 35.88 -16.37 -26.03
CA ARG A 18 34.62 -15.91 -25.51
C ARG A 18 34.63 -14.40 -25.24
N ASN A 19 33.50 -13.81 -25.48
CA ASN A 19 33.10 -12.42 -25.44
C ASN A 19 33.61 -11.59 -24.25
N LEU A 20 34.00 -10.40 -24.55
CA LEU A 20 34.33 -9.34 -23.62
C LEU A 20 33.17 -8.99 -22.68
N SER A 21 33.37 -9.06 -21.39
CA SER A 21 32.57 -8.37 -20.41
C SER A 21 33.26 -7.05 -20.08
N GLY A 22 32.55 -5.94 -20.36
CA GLY A 22 33.05 -4.61 -20.04
C GLY A 22 32.51 -4.19 -18.66
N ARG A 23 33.34 -3.54 -17.88
CA ARG A 23 32.97 -2.84 -16.68
C ARG A 23 33.60 -1.47 -16.67
N VAL A 24 32.93 -0.53 -16.02
CA VAL A 24 33.43 0.83 -15.84
C VAL A 24 34.00 0.94 -14.44
N GLU A 25 35.26 1.31 -14.35
CA GLU A 25 35.92 1.64 -13.09
C GLU A 25 36.05 3.13 -12.94
N LEU A 26 35.68 3.66 -11.79
CA LEU A 26 35.90 5.05 -11.45
C LEU A 26 37.27 5.20 -10.83
N ALA A 27 38.06 6.17 -11.32
CA ALA A 27 39.36 6.49 -10.76
C ALA A 27 39.18 7.12 -9.36
N GLU A 28 40.13 6.82 -8.47
CA GLU A 28 40.18 7.39 -7.13
C GLU A 28 40.16 8.94 -7.17
N GLY A 29 39.39 9.56 -6.29
CA GLY A 29 39.23 11.02 -6.20
C GLY A 29 38.29 11.62 -7.22
N LEU A 30 37.53 10.83 -7.97
CA LEU A 30 36.48 11.33 -8.84
C LEU A 30 35.31 11.86 -8.00
N THR A 31 34.80 13.05 -8.33
CA THR A 31 33.62 13.63 -7.71
C THR A 31 32.46 13.70 -8.69
N SER A 32 31.22 13.65 -8.21
CA SER A 32 30.03 13.71 -9.06
C SER A 32 29.78 15.07 -9.70
N SER A 33 30.46 16.13 -9.29
CA SER A 33 30.37 17.46 -9.94
C SER A 33 30.69 17.43 -11.44
N SER A 34 31.27 16.35 -11.93
CA SER A 34 31.53 16.13 -13.36
C SER A 34 30.64 15.04 -13.98
N VAL A 35 29.85 14.30 -13.18
CA VAL A 35 29.06 13.14 -13.65
C VAL A 35 27.87 12.89 -12.75
N SER A 36 26.70 13.33 -13.17
CA SER A 36 25.44 13.05 -12.43
C SER A 36 24.73 11.76 -12.88
N LYS A 37 25.20 11.13 -13.97
CA LYS A 37 24.52 9.97 -14.58
C LYS A 37 25.51 8.93 -15.11
N PHE A 38 25.27 7.68 -14.78
CA PHE A 38 26.04 6.53 -15.25
C PHE A 38 25.10 5.56 -15.98
N TYR A 39 25.45 5.21 -17.22
CA TYR A 39 24.62 4.34 -18.04
C TYR A 39 25.39 3.09 -18.47
N SER A 40 24.73 1.94 -18.47
CA SER A 40 25.31 0.66 -18.89
C SER A 40 25.49 0.53 -20.41
N ASN A 41 24.88 1.40 -21.17
CA ASN A 41 24.96 1.40 -22.62
C ASN A 41 26.19 2.16 -23.17
N ILE A 42 27.14 2.51 -22.30
CA ILE A 42 28.43 3.05 -22.71
C ILE A 42 29.35 1.90 -23.12
N THR A 43 29.82 1.90 -24.37
CA THR A 43 30.91 1.03 -24.84
C THR A 43 32.23 1.80 -24.91
N PHE A 44 33.29 1.04 -24.77
CA PHE A 44 34.63 1.58 -24.79
C PHE A 44 35.40 1.01 -25.97
N ASP A 45 36.29 1.81 -26.56
CA ASP A 45 37.24 1.36 -27.59
C ASP A 45 38.30 0.45 -26.96
N GLU A 46 38.46 -0.71 -27.51
CA GLU A 46 39.39 -1.75 -26.99
C GLU A 46 40.87 -1.35 -27.02
N LYS A 47 41.23 -0.42 -27.88
CA LYS A 47 42.62 0.01 -28.02
C LYS A 47 42.96 1.26 -27.20
N THR A 48 42.00 2.14 -27.06
CA THR A 48 42.24 3.45 -26.42
C THR A 48 41.64 3.52 -25.02
N GLY A 49 40.76 2.60 -24.61
CA GLY A 49 40.01 2.64 -23.37
C GLY A 49 39.02 3.79 -23.27
N GLN A 50 38.72 4.50 -24.38
CA GLN A 50 37.79 5.63 -24.38
C GLN A 50 36.36 5.22 -24.75
N ALA A 51 35.38 5.93 -24.22
CA ALA A 51 33.96 5.66 -24.49
C ALA A 51 33.61 5.85 -25.98
N LYS A 52 32.89 4.91 -26.55
CA LYS A 52 32.31 4.97 -27.90
C LYS A 52 30.87 5.44 -27.85
N LYS A 53 30.35 5.85 -29.00
CA LYS A 53 28.93 6.27 -29.12
C LYS A 53 27.96 5.09 -29.00
N GLU A 54 26.77 5.36 -28.49
CA GLU A 54 25.73 4.46 -27.96
C GLU A 54 25.23 3.32 -28.85
N ASN A 55 25.48 3.31 -30.15
CA ASN A 55 24.79 2.41 -31.08
C ASN A 55 25.53 1.09 -31.43
N GLU A 56 26.62 0.79 -30.80
CA GLU A 56 27.46 -0.37 -31.16
C GLU A 56 27.56 -1.49 -30.11
N LEU A 57 26.60 -1.56 -29.19
CA LEU A 57 26.68 -2.49 -28.06
C LEU A 57 26.27 -3.91 -28.43
N SER A 58 27.27 -4.79 -28.60
CA SER A 58 27.02 -6.22 -28.67
C SER A 58 27.47 -7.02 -27.43
N LYS A 59 27.95 -6.34 -26.35
CA LYS A 59 28.61 -6.98 -25.22
C LYS A 59 27.96 -6.66 -23.89
N PRO A 60 27.84 -7.60 -22.96
CA PRO A 60 27.22 -7.34 -21.66
C PRO A 60 28.14 -6.52 -20.76
N PHE A 61 27.49 -5.75 -19.92
CA PHE A 61 28.08 -4.86 -18.95
C PHE A 61 27.81 -5.40 -17.53
N THR A 62 28.84 -5.51 -16.70
CA THR A 62 28.73 -6.12 -15.37
C THR A 62 28.48 -5.12 -14.24
N GLY A 63 28.44 -3.83 -14.53
CA GLY A 63 28.14 -2.79 -13.56
C GLY A 63 29.21 -1.72 -13.42
N VAL A 64 28.97 -0.77 -12.53
CA VAL A 64 29.94 0.25 -12.14
C VAL A 64 30.71 -0.26 -10.94
N ILE A 65 32.02 -0.29 -11.04
CA ILE A 65 32.91 -0.67 -9.95
C ILE A 65 33.63 0.56 -9.45
N PHE A 66 33.51 0.79 -8.16
CA PHE A 66 34.23 1.82 -7.47
C PHE A 66 35.57 1.23 -7.00
N GLY A 67 36.69 1.79 -7.45
CA GLY A 67 37.99 1.34 -7.05
C GLY A 67 39.05 1.50 -8.14
N ASN A 68 40.29 1.45 -7.76
CA ASN A 68 41.44 1.53 -8.66
C ASN A 68 42.09 0.16 -8.74
N GLU A 69 41.43 -0.82 -9.33
CA GLU A 69 41.96 -2.15 -9.51
C GLU A 69 42.71 -2.27 -10.83
N THR A 70 43.97 -2.36 -10.74
CA THR A 70 44.81 -2.88 -11.85
C THR A 70 44.75 -4.40 -11.78
N SER A 71 43.75 -5.00 -12.38
CA SER A 71 43.68 -6.47 -12.41
C SER A 71 44.57 -7.02 -13.54
N ASP A 72 45.23 -8.10 -13.24
CA ASP A 72 45.80 -9.01 -14.25
C ASP A 72 44.63 -9.72 -14.96
N ALA A 73 43.91 -8.98 -15.79
CA ALA A 73 42.68 -9.39 -16.46
C ALA A 73 42.86 -10.49 -17.52
N LYS A 74 44.00 -11.19 -17.53
CA LYS A 74 44.36 -12.16 -18.58
C LYS A 74 43.52 -13.42 -18.62
N ASN A 75 42.77 -13.74 -17.59
CA ASN A 75 42.08 -15.04 -17.50
C ASN A 75 40.55 -14.99 -17.38
N GLY A 76 39.92 -13.85 -17.52
CA GLY A 76 38.49 -13.76 -17.77
C GLY A 76 37.53 -14.13 -16.64
N TYR A 77 37.97 -14.29 -15.41
CA TYR A 77 37.14 -14.55 -14.24
C TYR A 77 37.06 -13.31 -13.36
N ALA A 78 35.92 -13.02 -12.84
CA ALA A 78 35.75 -12.00 -11.82
C ALA A 78 36.64 -12.26 -10.58
N ASP A 79 37.05 -13.48 -10.38
CA ASP A 79 37.97 -13.94 -9.33
C ASP A 79 39.38 -13.38 -9.44
N GLN A 80 39.73 -12.85 -10.58
CA GLN A 80 41.07 -12.35 -10.84
C GLN A 80 41.16 -10.82 -10.75
N LEU A 81 40.11 -10.22 -10.30
CA LEU A 81 40.08 -8.81 -9.84
C LEU A 81 40.88 -8.60 -8.55
N SER A 82 41.32 -9.65 -7.92
CA SER A 82 42.20 -9.67 -6.75
C SER A 82 43.68 -9.35 -7.05
N GLY A 83 43.93 -8.52 -8.05
CA GLY A 83 45.27 -8.05 -8.29
C GLY A 83 45.57 -6.83 -7.43
N THR A 84 46.64 -6.82 -6.75
CA THR A 84 47.44 -5.70 -6.17
C THR A 84 46.78 -4.44 -5.55
N ALA A 85 45.50 -4.21 -5.71
CA ALA A 85 44.74 -3.19 -4.93
C ALA A 85 44.21 -3.73 -3.59
N ALA A 86 44.65 -4.94 -3.25
CA ALA A 86 44.32 -5.64 -2.03
C ALA A 86 44.35 -4.73 -0.79
N GLY A 87 43.20 -4.58 -0.19
CA GLY A 87 43.02 -3.97 1.12
C GLY A 87 43.12 -2.45 1.16
N LYS A 88 42.80 -1.72 0.08
CA LYS A 88 42.67 -0.27 0.15
C LYS A 88 41.22 0.15 0.37
N ASP A 89 41.00 0.89 1.45
CA ASP A 89 39.74 1.60 1.64
C ASP A 89 39.71 2.81 0.71
N LEU A 90 38.59 2.97 -0.01
CA LEU A 90 38.42 4.04 -0.99
C LEU A 90 37.18 4.87 -0.63
N LYS A 91 37.30 6.20 -0.77
CA LYS A 91 36.18 7.12 -0.57
C LYS A 91 35.90 7.91 -1.85
N TYR A 92 34.63 7.92 -2.25
CA TYR A 92 34.11 8.70 -3.35
C TYR A 92 33.10 9.72 -2.84
N THR A 93 33.17 10.95 -3.31
CA THR A 93 32.27 12.03 -2.89
C THR A 93 31.46 12.50 -4.10
N PHE A 94 30.15 12.51 -3.96
CA PHE A 94 29.22 12.99 -4.95
C PHE A 94 28.60 14.31 -4.48
N ASN A 95 28.67 15.35 -5.32
CA ASN A 95 28.19 16.70 -5.01
C ASN A 95 26.90 17.06 -5.77
N ASP A 96 26.30 16.11 -6.44
CA ASP A 96 25.07 16.27 -7.22
C ASP A 96 24.23 14.98 -7.12
N ASP A 97 22.93 15.08 -7.39
CA ASP A 97 22.05 13.93 -7.53
C ASP A 97 22.59 12.97 -8.59
N THR A 98 22.68 11.69 -8.23
CA THR A 98 23.37 10.71 -9.03
C THR A 98 22.43 9.61 -9.50
N LEU A 99 22.42 9.35 -10.81
CA LEU A 99 21.72 8.24 -11.44
C LEU A 99 22.70 7.20 -11.95
N ILE A 100 22.55 5.94 -11.51
CA ILE A 100 23.23 4.76 -12.02
C ILE A 100 22.20 3.87 -12.70
N ASP A 101 22.21 3.79 -14.05
CA ASP A 101 21.27 3.02 -14.85
C ASP A 101 22.00 1.90 -15.58
N VAL A 102 21.82 0.66 -15.09
CA VAL A 102 22.50 -0.53 -15.62
C VAL A 102 21.50 -1.49 -16.24
N LYS A 103 21.70 -1.77 -17.54
CA LYS A 103 20.91 -2.74 -18.30
C LYS A 103 21.80 -3.88 -18.75
N LEU A 104 21.56 -5.08 -18.24
CA LEU A 104 22.22 -6.27 -18.73
C LEU A 104 21.53 -6.73 -20.02
N ASN A 105 22.22 -6.61 -21.15
CA ASN A 105 21.70 -6.95 -22.48
C ASN A 105 22.04 -8.39 -22.94
N LYS A 106 22.80 -9.15 -22.16
CA LYS A 106 23.07 -10.58 -22.36
C LYS A 106 23.07 -11.31 -21.01
N ASP A 107 22.77 -12.60 -21.07
CA ASP A 107 22.85 -13.49 -19.92
C ASP A 107 24.29 -13.54 -19.39
N PRO A 108 24.54 -13.03 -18.17
CA PRO A 108 25.88 -13.06 -17.58
C PRO A 108 26.46 -14.46 -17.45
N ARG A 109 25.61 -15.50 -17.43
CA ARG A 109 26.07 -16.91 -17.44
C ARG A 109 26.88 -17.27 -18.67
N SER A 110 26.75 -16.56 -19.78
CA SER A 110 27.55 -16.73 -20.97
C SER A 110 29.05 -16.44 -20.75
N PHE A 111 29.38 -15.83 -19.58
CA PHE A 111 30.76 -15.45 -19.20
C PHE A 111 31.41 -16.40 -18.18
N GLY A 112 30.80 -17.53 -17.86
CA GLY A 112 31.26 -18.44 -16.82
C GLY A 112 30.95 -17.94 -15.39
N TRP A 113 31.70 -18.45 -14.42
CA TRP A 113 31.44 -18.15 -12.99
C TRP A 113 31.59 -16.66 -12.64
N GLY A 114 32.44 -15.92 -13.35
CA GLY A 114 32.66 -14.50 -13.13
C GLY A 114 31.44 -13.63 -13.43
N GLY A 115 30.53 -14.06 -14.33
CA GLY A 115 29.31 -13.38 -14.63
C GLY A 115 28.20 -13.50 -13.55
N LEU A 116 28.41 -14.34 -12.55
CA LEU A 116 27.43 -14.58 -11.49
C LEU A 116 27.42 -13.48 -10.43
N TYR A 117 28.47 -12.67 -10.32
CA TYR A 117 28.62 -11.64 -9.28
C TYR A 117 28.57 -10.25 -9.89
N CYS A 118 27.45 -9.89 -10.49
CA CYS A 118 27.27 -8.60 -11.13
C CYS A 118 26.34 -7.70 -10.31
N ALA A 119 26.73 -6.44 -10.18
CA ALA A 119 25.90 -5.43 -9.57
C ALA A 119 26.11 -4.06 -10.25
N ALA A 120 25.12 -3.16 -10.12
CA ALA A 120 25.26 -1.79 -10.60
C ALA A 120 26.28 -1.01 -9.74
N ILE A 121 26.22 -1.18 -8.42
CA ILE A 121 27.29 -0.78 -7.49
C ILE A 121 27.88 -2.06 -6.92
N ASN A 122 29.16 -2.29 -7.14
CA ASN A 122 29.79 -3.58 -6.90
C ASN A 122 31.09 -3.45 -6.12
N ASN A 123 31.17 -4.14 -4.98
CA ASN A 123 32.44 -4.42 -4.31
C ASN A 123 32.63 -5.93 -4.25
N TYR A 124 33.58 -6.44 -5.03
CA TYR A 124 33.79 -7.87 -5.16
C TYR A 124 34.64 -8.47 -4.04
N GLY A 125 35.25 -7.66 -3.19
CA GLY A 125 36.20 -8.11 -2.18
C GLY A 125 37.59 -8.38 -2.76
N ASP A 126 38.49 -8.75 -1.90
CA ASP A 126 39.92 -8.91 -2.25
C ASP A 126 40.38 -10.36 -2.39
N ARG A 127 39.48 -11.28 -2.26
CA ARG A 127 39.84 -12.68 -2.11
C ARG A 127 39.83 -13.48 -3.40
N PRO A 128 40.90 -14.32 -3.69
CA PRO A 128 40.86 -15.26 -4.79
C PRO A 128 39.81 -16.36 -4.56
N TYR A 129 39.14 -16.75 -5.62
CA TYR A 129 38.21 -17.87 -5.63
C TYR A 129 38.97 -19.18 -5.32
N GLN A 130 38.41 -20.00 -4.41
CA GLN A 130 38.94 -21.29 -4.00
C GLN A 130 40.25 -21.30 -3.16
N SER A 131 40.62 -20.21 -2.50
CA SER A 131 41.64 -20.30 -1.46
C SER A 131 41.11 -21.06 -0.24
N SER A 132 41.72 -22.20 0.10
CA SER A 132 41.41 -22.96 1.32
C SER A 132 42.12 -22.41 2.57
N THR A 133 42.91 -21.35 2.43
CA THR A 133 43.60 -20.73 3.55
C THR A 133 42.79 -19.66 4.19
N ALA A 134 42.65 -19.72 5.51
CA ALA A 134 41.97 -18.70 6.29
C ALA A 134 42.62 -17.33 6.07
N TYR A 135 41.84 -16.40 5.52
CA TYR A 135 42.21 -14.99 5.41
C TYR A 135 41.93 -14.29 6.72
N THR A 136 42.89 -13.60 7.25
CA THR A 136 42.82 -12.93 8.55
C THR A 136 42.61 -11.42 8.41
N LYS A 137 42.54 -10.88 7.18
CA LYS A 137 42.34 -9.45 6.90
C LYS A 137 40.96 -9.22 6.28
N GLY A 138 40.22 -8.18 6.77
CA GLY A 138 39.00 -7.69 6.15
C GLY A 138 39.29 -7.21 4.71
N GLY A 139 38.32 -7.37 3.82
CA GLY A 139 38.37 -6.88 2.45
C GLY A 139 38.26 -5.37 2.35
N PRO A 140 38.32 -4.82 1.12
CA PRO A 140 38.27 -3.38 0.88
C PRO A 140 36.92 -2.79 1.26
N SER A 141 36.94 -1.61 1.86
CA SER A 141 35.77 -0.82 2.17
C SER A 141 35.64 0.36 1.19
N TYR A 142 34.50 0.43 0.49
CA TYR A 142 34.19 1.52 -0.43
C TYR A 142 33.11 2.40 0.19
N THR A 143 33.48 3.63 0.49
CA THR A 143 32.55 4.64 1.02
C THR A 143 32.11 5.58 -0.10
N ILE A 144 30.80 5.67 -0.31
CA ILE A 144 30.15 6.57 -1.26
C ILE A 144 29.47 7.66 -0.44
N ASP A 145 30.11 8.82 -0.34
CA ASP A 145 29.61 9.98 0.42
C ASP A 145 28.77 10.85 -0.51
N MET A 146 27.46 10.82 -0.31
CA MET A 146 26.49 11.53 -1.16
C MET A 146 26.30 13.01 -0.80
N GLN A 147 26.86 13.50 0.29
CA GLN A 147 26.77 14.91 0.72
C GLN A 147 25.33 15.45 0.82
N GLY A 148 24.34 14.61 1.12
CA GLY A 148 22.93 14.97 1.17
C GLY A 148 22.20 14.86 -0.18
N HIS A 149 22.88 14.46 -1.26
CA HIS A 149 22.29 14.32 -2.59
C HIS A 149 21.59 12.97 -2.79
N ASP A 150 20.65 12.93 -3.73
CA ASP A 150 19.89 11.72 -4.03
C ASP A 150 20.71 10.71 -4.84
N LEU A 151 20.51 9.42 -4.52
CA LEU A 151 21.09 8.32 -5.28
C LEU A 151 19.97 7.48 -5.91
N THR A 152 19.93 7.43 -7.23
CA THR A 152 19.02 6.54 -7.97
C THR A 152 19.80 5.44 -8.65
N VAL A 153 19.44 4.17 -8.38
CA VAL A 153 20.04 3.00 -8.98
C VAL A 153 18.97 2.20 -9.72
N ASN A 154 19.05 2.18 -11.03
CA ASN A 154 18.21 1.35 -11.87
C ASN A 154 19.02 0.13 -12.36
N PHE A 155 18.53 -1.05 -12.09
CA PHE A 155 19.14 -2.29 -12.50
C PHE A 155 18.12 -3.17 -13.23
N SER A 156 18.36 -3.49 -14.48
CA SER A 156 17.54 -4.41 -15.24
C SER A 156 18.35 -5.54 -15.84
N ALA A 157 17.92 -6.77 -15.58
CA ALA A 157 18.50 -7.95 -16.21
C ALA A 157 17.62 -8.40 -17.39
N PHE A 158 18.27 -8.96 -18.39
CA PHE A 158 17.66 -9.28 -19.67
C PHE A 158 16.61 -10.40 -19.60
N PRO A 159 15.46 -10.26 -20.27
CA PRO A 159 14.49 -11.34 -20.40
C PRO A 159 14.87 -12.25 -21.58
N THR A 160 15.51 -13.37 -21.36
CA THR A 160 15.51 -14.44 -22.37
C THR A 160 14.48 -15.49 -21.99
N ALA A 161 13.33 -15.43 -22.63
CA ALA A 161 12.37 -16.51 -22.59
C ALA A 161 13.01 -17.78 -23.18
N GLY A 162 13.07 -18.86 -22.43
CA GLY A 162 13.27 -20.20 -22.98
C GLY A 162 14.53 -20.94 -22.60
N SER A 163 15.41 -20.53 -21.71
CA SER A 163 16.52 -21.40 -21.29
C SER A 163 16.12 -22.33 -20.14
N THR A 164 15.57 -23.47 -20.46
CA THR A 164 15.16 -24.51 -19.49
C THR A 164 16.33 -25.35 -18.93
N GLY A 165 17.60 -24.92 -18.99
CA GLY A 165 18.73 -25.76 -18.63
C GLY A 165 19.94 -25.08 -18.01
N GLY A 166 19.88 -23.81 -17.62
CA GLY A 166 21.06 -23.11 -17.08
C GLY A 166 21.03 -22.93 -15.57
N GLN A 167 22.20 -22.94 -14.92
CA GLN A 167 22.32 -22.57 -13.50
C GLN A 167 21.79 -21.14 -13.25
N PRO A 168 21.03 -20.90 -12.19
CA PRO A 168 20.41 -19.62 -11.93
C PRO A 168 21.45 -18.52 -11.62
N MET A 169 21.14 -17.26 -11.97
CA MET A 169 21.94 -16.07 -11.61
C MET A 169 21.72 -15.71 -10.13
N TRP A 170 22.32 -16.43 -9.24
CA TRP A 170 22.08 -16.38 -7.79
C TRP A 170 22.60 -15.11 -7.12
N THR A 171 23.35 -14.28 -7.83
CA THR A 171 24.16 -13.21 -7.22
C THR A 171 24.05 -11.84 -7.87
N ALA A 172 23.18 -11.64 -8.86
CA ALA A 172 22.98 -10.33 -9.45
C ALA A 172 22.22 -9.38 -8.50
N ALA A 173 22.69 -8.13 -8.38
CA ALA A 173 22.06 -7.13 -7.52
C ALA A 173 22.17 -5.71 -8.11
N ALA A 174 21.33 -4.78 -7.64
CA ALA A 174 21.56 -3.36 -7.92
C ALA A 174 22.74 -2.83 -7.08
N ILE A 175 22.80 -3.18 -5.79
CA ILE A 175 23.94 -2.91 -4.92
C ILE A 175 24.44 -4.24 -4.36
N GLY A 176 25.69 -4.60 -4.62
CA GLY A 176 26.23 -5.90 -4.25
C GLY A 176 27.61 -5.84 -3.62
N ALA A 177 27.72 -6.27 -2.36
CA ALA A 177 28.98 -6.58 -1.70
C ALA A 177 29.18 -8.10 -1.68
N TYR A 178 30.35 -8.55 -2.07
CA TYR A 178 30.65 -9.97 -2.20
C TYR A 178 31.92 -10.32 -1.47
N ARG A 179 32.00 -11.57 -0.99
CA ARG A 179 33.13 -12.13 -0.26
C ARG A 179 33.39 -11.45 1.06
N ASP A 180 34.34 -10.54 1.14
CA ASP A 180 34.74 -9.74 2.31
C ASP A 180 34.68 -8.24 2.03
N GLY A 181 34.05 -7.83 0.90
CA GLY A 181 33.92 -6.43 0.53
C GLY A 181 32.85 -5.69 1.35
N THR A 182 33.08 -4.43 1.64
CA THR A 182 32.13 -3.55 2.29
C THR A 182 31.75 -2.38 1.36
N ILE A 183 30.47 -2.07 1.26
CA ILE A 183 29.94 -0.85 0.62
C ILE A 183 29.24 -0.03 1.70
N THR A 184 29.65 1.22 1.87
CA THR A 184 28.97 2.19 2.72
C THR A 184 28.46 3.35 1.86
N ILE A 185 27.15 3.60 1.90
CA ILE A 185 26.53 4.79 1.33
C ILE A 185 26.29 5.75 2.48
N ASP A 186 27.03 6.86 2.46
CA ASP A 186 27.09 7.82 3.55
C ASP A 186 26.42 9.13 3.18
N ASN A 187 25.72 9.75 4.14
CA ASN A 187 24.99 11.01 3.95
C ASN A 187 24.13 11.07 2.66
N PRO A 188 23.33 10.08 2.31
CA PRO A 188 22.45 10.20 1.16
C PRO A 188 21.27 11.14 1.49
N GLY A 189 20.76 11.83 0.46
CA GLY A 189 19.37 12.24 0.39
C GLY A 189 18.47 11.02 0.23
N ALA A 190 17.53 11.04 -0.69
CA ALA A 190 16.75 9.84 -1.00
C ALA A 190 17.60 8.81 -1.76
N VAL A 191 17.52 7.53 -1.35
CA VAL A 191 18.08 6.41 -2.10
C VAL A 191 16.94 5.67 -2.78
N SER A 192 16.93 5.64 -4.12
CA SER A 192 15.89 4.98 -4.91
C SER A 192 16.50 3.82 -5.72
N ILE A 193 16.05 2.60 -5.47
CA ILE A 193 16.53 1.40 -6.14
C ILE A 193 15.37 0.76 -6.88
N THR A 194 15.47 0.71 -8.22
CA THR A 194 14.53 -0.03 -9.06
C THR A 194 15.26 -1.21 -9.68
N SER A 195 14.81 -2.42 -9.37
CA SER A 195 15.37 -3.64 -9.94
C SER A 195 14.28 -4.41 -10.65
N THR A 196 14.34 -4.40 -11.99
CA THR A 196 13.44 -5.18 -12.84
C THR A 196 14.16 -6.41 -13.34
N ASN A 197 13.83 -7.56 -12.79
CA ASN A 197 14.37 -8.82 -13.26
C ASN A 197 13.20 -9.76 -13.60
N ASN A 198 12.98 -10.03 -14.87
CA ASN A 198 11.99 -11.01 -15.30
C ASN A 198 12.48 -12.46 -15.10
N TYR A 199 13.59 -12.68 -14.40
CA TYR A 199 14.18 -14.00 -14.15
C TYR A 199 14.47 -14.33 -12.69
N TYR A 200 14.47 -15.60 -12.42
CA TYR A 200 14.39 -16.37 -11.19
C TYR A 200 15.29 -15.98 -10.00
N TYR A 201 16.35 -15.18 -10.18
CA TYR A 201 17.31 -14.92 -9.10
C TYR A 201 17.91 -13.53 -9.22
N GLY A 202 17.96 -12.82 -8.13
CA GLY A 202 18.53 -11.48 -8.06
C GLY A 202 18.03 -10.72 -6.80
N SER A 203 18.63 -9.58 -6.55
CA SER A 203 18.24 -8.75 -5.41
C SER A 203 18.40 -7.28 -5.76
N ALA A 204 17.68 -6.41 -5.04
CA ALA A 204 18.02 -4.99 -5.10
C ALA A 204 19.30 -4.71 -4.30
N ILE A 205 19.40 -5.23 -3.08
CA ILE A 205 20.61 -5.15 -2.25
C ILE A 205 21.06 -6.55 -1.87
N ARG A 206 22.35 -6.82 -2.00
CA ARG A 206 22.94 -8.12 -1.65
C ARG A 206 24.26 -8.00 -0.92
N ALA A 207 24.40 -8.80 0.14
CA ALA A 207 25.69 -9.08 0.77
C ALA A 207 25.92 -10.59 0.78
N SER A 208 27.01 -11.08 0.20
CA SER A 208 27.21 -12.52 0.02
C SER A 208 28.67 -12.94 0.17
N THR A 209 28.91 -13.87 1.09
CA THR A 209 30.19 -14.56 1.22
C THR A 209 30.06 -16.05 0.91
N ALA A 210 30.99 -16.60 0.15
CA ALA A 210 30.94 -17.98 -0.34
C ALA A 210 31.95 -18.93 0.32
N ALA A 211 32.72 -18.48 1.31
CA ALA A 211 33.79 -19.31 1.82
C ALA A 211 33.89 -19.38 3.36
N VAL A 212 34.61 -20.41 3.81
CA VAL A 212 34.74 -20.76 5.23
C VAL A 212 35.78 -19.88 5.93
N GLY A 213 35.47 -19.37 7.08
CA GLY A 213 36.42 -18.80 8.03
C GLY A 213 36.82 -17.33 7.79
N GLU A 214 35.93 -16.51 7.23
CA GLU A 214 36.23 -15.14 6.81
C GLU A 214 35.35 -14.08 7.40
N THR A 215 35.83 -12.83 7.28
CA THR A 215 34.96 -11.66 7.46
C THR A 215 33.89 -11.65 6.37
N GLY A 216 32.66 -11.34 6.74
CA GLY A 216 31.52 -11.30 5.81
C GLY A 216 31.56 -10.13 4.85
N ALA A 217 30.68 -10.16 3.86
CA ALA A 217 30.39 -9.01 3.01
C ALA A 217 29.36 -8.09 3.68
N HIS A 218 29.52 -6.78 3.50
CA HIS A 218 28.67 -5.81 4.19
C HIS A 218 28.17 -4.71 3.26
N VAL A 219 26.90 -4.35 3.41
CA VAL A 219 26.31 -3.13 2.82
C VAL A 219 25.72 -2.29 3.94
N VAL A 220 26.13 -1.04 4.05
CA VAL A 220 25.65 -0.09 5.05
C VAL A 220 25.11 1.15 4.34
N ILE A 221 23.88 1.57 4.68
CA ILE A 221 23.29 2.81 4.19
C ILE A 221 22.98 3.69 5.40
N ASN A 222 23.71 4.79 5.50
CA ASN A 222 23.61 5.75 6.60
C ASN A 222 22.63 6.87 6.24
N ASN A 223 21.35 6.51 6.01
CA ASN A 223 20.26 7.47 5.85
C ASN A 223 19.67 7.87 7.22
N ASP A 224 18.91 8.94 7.24
CA ASP A 224 18.21 9.41 8.45
C ASP A 224 16.78 8.81 8.57
N ASN A 225 16.05 9.23 9.61
CA ASN A 225 14.69 8.80 9.89
C ASN A 225 13.61 9.67 9.19
N SER A 226 13.97 10.43 8.18
CA SER A 226 13.04 11.21 7.39
C SER A 226 12.35 10.32 6.35
N LYS A 227 11.03 10.49 6.15
CA LYS A 227 10.30 9.80 5.08
C LYS A 227 10.80 10.20 3.68
N GLU A 228 11.31 11.41 3.53
CA GLU A 228 11.87 11.91 2.27
C GLU A 228 13.17 11.19 1.91
N HIS A 229 14.00 10.88 2.90
CA HIS A 229 15.28 10.19 2.73
C HIS A 229 15.19 8.67 2.94
N ALA A 230 13.99 8.10 2.93
CA ALA A 230 13.81 6.66 3.00
C ALA A 230 14.48 5.95 1.82
N VAL A 231 15.06 4.78 2.10
CA VAL A 231 15.58 3.90 1.05
C VAL A 231 14.41 3.22 0.35
N LYS A 232 14.10 3.68 -0.87
CA LYS A 232 13.00 3.17 -1.69
C LYS A 232 13.46 2.00 -2.54
N ILE A 233 12.80 0.85 -2.40
CA ILE A 233 13.08 -0.33 -3.21
C ILE A 233 11.80 -0.75 -3.93
N ARG A 234 11.88 -0.81 -5.26
CA ARG A 234 10.80 -1.25 -6.14
C ARG A 234 11.28 -2.38 -7.04
N GLY A 235 10.45 -3.41 -7.15
CA GLY A 235 10.81 -4.56 -7.97
C GLY A 235 9.83 -5.72 -7.79
N GLY A 236 10.28 -6.90 -8.24
CA GLY A 236 9.43 -8.09 -8.22
C GLY A 236 9.01 -8.49 -9.62
N ILE A 237 7.97 -9.32 -9.75
CA ILE A 237 7.58 -9.94 -11.01
C ILE A 237 6.08 -9.84 -11.20
N ASP A 238 5.69 -9.43 -12.42
CA ASP A 238 4.28 -9.24 -12.78
C ASP A 238 3.51 -10.55 -13.04
N THR A 239 4.18 -11.70 -13.17
CA THR A 239 3.53 -12.96 -13.51
C THR A 239 3.30 -13.83 -12.29
N PRO A 240 2.06 -14.01 -11.82
CA PRO A 240 1.75 -14.94 -10.73
C PRO A 240 2.07 -16.38 -11.13
N GLY A 241 2.65 -17.17 -10.23
CA GLY A 241 2.77 -18.63 -10.38
C GLY A 241 4.15 -19.17 -10.68
N TYR A 242 5.17 -18.34 -10.85
CA TYR A 242 6.56 -18.78 -10.86
C TYR A 242 7.25 -18.42 -9.54
N GLN A 243 7.87 -19.42 -8.92
CA GLN A 243 8.68 -19.21 -7.73
C GLN A 243 9.89 -18.39 -8.06
N LEU A 244 9.94 -17.23 -7.54
CA LEU A 244 10.97 -16.28 -7.84
C LEU A 244 11.89 -16.14 -6.67
N ASN A 245 13.13 -16.41 -6.91
CA ASN A 245 14.22 -16.19 -5.98
C ASN A 245 14.75 -14.75 -6.08
N TRP A 246 13.92 -13.79 -6.48
CA TRP A 246 14.24 -12.37 -6.36
C TRP A 246 13.86 -11.88 -4.96
N ARG A 247 14.66 -10.98 -4.41
CA ARG A 247 14.45 -10.40 -3.08
C ARG A 247 14.80 -8.92 -3.08
N ALA A 248 14.10 -8.12 -2.28
CA ALA A 248 14.52 -6.74 -2.13
C ALA A 248 15.89 -6.67 -1.45
N ILE A 249 16.06 -7.36 -0.33
CA ILE A 249 17.35 -7.47 0.36
C ILE A 249 17.66 -8.95 0.61
N GLU A 250 18.81 -9.39 0.15
CA GLU A 250 19.24 -10.77 0.36
C GLU A 250 20.66 -10.83 0.93
N ILE A 251 20.82 -11.66 1.95
CA ILE A 251 22.11 -12.01 2.49
C ILE A 251 22.34 -13.49 2.35
N TYR A 252 23.55 -13.85 1.95
CA TYR A 252 23.98 -15.24 1.90
C TYR A 252 25.34 -15.41 2.52
N THR A 253 25.40 -16.02 3.70
CA THR A 253 26.64 -16.42 4.35
C THR A 253 26.81 -17.93 4.27
N GLN A 254 27.69 -18.39 3.38
CA GLN A 254 28.01 -19.79 3.28
C GLN A 254 29.10 -20.15 4.31
N ASN A 255 28.80 -21.07 5.22
CA ASN A 255 29.75 -21.61 6.20
C ASN A 255 30.41 -20.61 7.16
N GLY A 256 29.75 -19.52 7.54
CA GLY A 256 30.20 -18.70 8.67
C GLY A 256 30.32 -19.52 9.96
N THR A 257 31.45 -19.43 10.65
CA THR A 257 31.74 -20.20 11.86
C THR A 257 31.63 -19.35 13.14
N LYS A 258 31.55 -18.05 12.97
CA LYS A 258 31.48 -17.07 14.06
C LYS A 258 30.69 -15.84 13.65
N LYS A 259 30.19 -15.08 14.64
CA LYS A 259 29.41 -13.85 14.42
C LYS A 259 30.19 -12.83 13.58
N GLU A 260 31.47 -12.62 13.82
CA GLU A 260 32.33 -11.70 13.06
C GLU A 260 32.53 -12.08 11.60
N ASN A 261 32.14 -13.29 11.22
CA ASN A 261 32.26 -13.83 9.84
C ASN A 261 30.94 -13.76 9.07
N GLY A 262 29.87 -13.27 9.68
CA GLY A 262 28.57 -13.11 9.06
C GLY A 262 28.52 -11.94 8.07
N SER A 263 27.80 -12.10 6.99
CA SER A 263 27.49 -11.00 6.08
C SER A 263 26.32 -10.18 6.61
N SER A 264 26.30 -8.87 6.33
CA SER A 264 25.22 -8.01 6.79
C SER A 264 24.76 -6.97 5.77
N VAL A 265 23.49 -6.57 5.91
CA VAL A 265 22.95 -5.34 5.35
C VAL A 265 22.37 -4.53 6.49
N GLU A 266 22.85 -3.30 6.66
CA GLU A 266 22.35 -2.36 7.63
C GLU A 266 21.82 -1.10 6.92
N ILE A 267 20.55 -0.75 7.16
CA ILE A 267 19.94 0.50 6.74
C ILE A 267 19.51 1.23 8.02
N LYS A 268 20.22 2.31 8.36
CA LYS A 268 20.07 2.95 9.69
C LYS A 268 18.77 3.69 9.86
N GLY A 269 18.29 4.32 8.79
CA GLY A 269 17.05 5.07 8.79
C GLY A 269 15.88 4.28 8.23
N LEU A 270 14.91 5.00 7.65
CA LEU A 270 13.69 4.43 7.13
C LEU A 270 13.89 3.76 5.78
N VAL A 271 13.07 2.73 5.53
CA VAL A 271 12.90 2.11 4.21
C VAL A 271 11.47 2.31 3.69
N ASP A 272 11.34 2.24 2.38
CA ASP A 272 10.06 2.14 1.67
C ASP A 272 10.21 1.04 0.61
N ILE A 273 9.95 -0.20 1.03
CA ILE A 273 10.07 -1.40 0.21
C ILE A 273 8.67 -1.81 -0.23
N ASP A 274 8.44 -1.81 -1.54
CA ASP A 274 7.19 -2.28 -2.15
C ASP A 274 7.54 -3.19 -3.33
N VAL A 275 7.27 -4.48 -3.17
CA VAL A 275 7.66 -5.52 -4.10
C VAL A 275 6.53 -6.52 -4.37
N LYS A 276 6.54 -7.12 -5.57
CA LYS A 276 5.46 -8.01 -6.01
C LYS A 276 5.96 -9.44 -6.21
N ASN A 277 5.18 -10.41 -5.71
CA ASN A 277 5.41 -11.85 -5.89
C ASN A 277 6.81 -12.34 -5.47
N CYS A 278 7.41 -11.72 -4.47
CA CYS A 278 8.74 -12.07 -3.95
C CYS A 278 8.89 -11.67 -2.48
N ALA A 279 9.87 -12.23 -1.80
CA ALA A 279 10.18 -11.82 -0.43
C ALA A 279 10.85 -10.45 -0.38
N SER A 280 10.53 -9.63 0.60
CA SER A 280 11.22 -8.36 0.82
C SER A 280 12.61 -8.59 1.43
N LEU A 281 12.70 -9.35 2.51
CA LEU A 281 13.93 -9.57 3.25
C LEU A 281 14.27 -11.06 3.37
N PHE A 282 15.50 -11.43 3.11
CA PHE A 282 15.96 -12.80 3.27
C PHE A 282 17.38 -12.88 3.83
N ALA A 283 17.51 -13.26 5.10
CA ALA A 283 18.80 -13.56 5.72
C ALA A 283 19.04 -15.07 5.68
N ARG A 284 19.98 -15.50 4.83
CA ARG A 284 20.29 -16.90 4.59
C ARG A 284 21.73 -17.25 4.96
N GLY A 285 21.88 -18.37 5.65
CA GLY A 285 23.19 -18.89 6.06
C GLY A 285 23.55 -18.47 7.48
N ASN A 286 24.70 -18.93 7.95
CA ASN A 286 25.12 -18.75 9.32
C ASN A 286 25.50 -17.30 9.60
N TYR A 287 24.98 -16.70 10.69
CA TYR A 287 25.24 -15.33 11.12
C TYR A 287 24.91 -14.24 10.07
N ALA A 288 24.04 -14.55 9.11
CA ALA A 288 23.53 -13.55 8.17
C ALA A 288 22.65 -12.54 8.90
N THR A 289 22.91 -11.23 8.79
CA THR A 289 22.23 -10.20 9.57
C THR A 289 21.64 -9.10 8.70
N ILE A 290 20.34 -8.82 8.84
CA ILE A 290 19.66 -7.65 8.26
C ILE A 290 19.21 -6.75 9.41
N ASP A 291 19.62 -5.49 9.36
CA ASP A 291 19.21 -4.46 10.30
C ASP A 291 18.54 -3.29 9.57
N ILE A 292 17.31 -2.93 9.97
CA ILE A 292 16.55 -1.84 9.36
C ILE A 292 15.97 -0.94 10.46
N GLY A 293 16.19 0.35 10.32
CA GLY A 293 15.77 1.34 11.33
C GLY A 293 14.26 1.58 11.42
N GLY A 294 13.48 1.21 10.41
CA GLY A 294 12.03 1.38 10.38
C GLY A 294 11.49 1.63 8.98
N GLY A 295 10.23 2.05 8.84
CA GLY A 295 9.60 2.40 7.58
C GLY A 295 8.55 1.41 7.10
N SER A 296 8.41 1.24 5.79
CA SER A 296 7.40 0.37 5.16
C SER A 296 8.04 -0.80 4.43
N ILE A 297 7.54 -2.02 4.63
CA ILE A 297 8.00 -3.26 4.02
C ILE A 297 6.79 -4.04 3.53
N ILE A 298 6.45 -3.87 2.25
CA ILE A 298 5.26 -4.45 1.62
C ILE A 298 5.67 -5.49 0.59
N SER A 299 5.11 -6.69 0.72
CA SER A 299 5.32 -7.79 -0.21
C SER A 299 3.97 -8.29 -0.72
N HIS A 300 3.58 -7.81 -1.89
CA HIS A 300 2.33 -8.23 -2.51
C HIS A 300 2.39 -9.69 -2.96
N ASN A 301 1.44 -10.49 -2.49
CA ASN A 301 1.30 -11.91 -2.83
C ASN A 301 2.49 -12.81 -2.43
N TYR A 302 3.21 -12.50 -1.35
CA TYR A 302 4.31 -13.36 -0.86
C TYR A 302 4.65 -13.10 0.61
N SER A 303 5.41 -14.02 1.25
CA SER A 303 6.00 -13.79 2.58
C SER A 303 7.01 -12.67 2.54
N SER A 304 6.93 -11.74 3.47
CA SER A 304 7.75 -10.54 3.45
C SER A 304 9.18 -10.79 3.98
N ILE A 305 9.31 -11.54 5.06
CA ILE A 305 10.54 -11.56 5.87
C ILE A 305 10.89 -13.00 6.22
N TRP A 306 12.13 -13.40 5.89
CA TRP A 306 12.59 -14.77 6.09
C TRP A 306 14.00 -14.85 6.67
N THR A 307 14.21 -15.80 7.60
CA THR A 307 15.54 -16.28 7.97
C THR A 307 15.70 -17.76 7.61
N ALA A 308 16.90 -18.17 7.22
CA ALA A 308 17.23 -19.55 6.93
C ALA A 308 18.72 -19.82 7.23
N GLY A 309 19.03 -20.42 8.37
CA GLY A 309 20.38 -20.74 8.77
C GLY A 309 20.62 -20.62 10.26
N TYR A 310 21.78 -21.06 10.69
CA TYR A 310 22.16 -21.01 12.10
C TYR A 310 22.46 -19.57 12.50
N GLU A 311 21.78 -19.08 13.55
CA GLU A 311 21.90 -17.70 14.09
C GLU A 311 21.76 -16.60 13.02
N ALA A 312 20.96 -16.87 11.96
CA ALA A 312 20.55 -15.81 11.04
C ALA A 312 19.62 -14.82 11.77
N LEU A 313 19.81 -13.53 11.54
CA LEU A 313 19.19 -12.47 12.34
C LEU A 313 18.55 -11.41 11.44
N ILE A 314 17.33 -11.03 11.74
CA ILE A 314 16.69 -9.84 11.16
C ILE A 314 16.19 -8.96 12.31
N ASN A 315 16.62 -7.71 12.35
CA ASN A 315 16.16 -6.72 13.29
C ASN A 315 15.46 -5.59 12.54
N LEU A 316 14.21 -5.32 12.89
CA LEU A 316 13.40 -4.27 12.30
C LEU A 316 12.96 -3.29 13.38
N ASN A 317 13.39 -2.04 13.25
CA ASN A 317 13.12 -0.98 14.22
C ASN A 317 13.50 -1.39 15.66
N MET A 318 14.77 -1.77 15.86
CA MET A 318 15.26 -2.21 17.16
C MET A 318 16.35 -1.28 17.69
N LYS A 319 16.28 -0.98 19.00
CA LYS A 319 17.39 -0.39 19.77
C LYS A 319 18.43 -1.46 20.05
N LYS A 320 19.69 -1.09 19.98
CA LYS A 320 20.82 -2.00 20.20
C LYS A 320 21.64 -1.54 21.38
N ASP A 321 22.24 -2.51 22.11
CA ASP A 321 23.27 -2.26 23.10
C ASP A 321 24.64 -1.95 22.46
N ASP A 322 25.64 -1.71 23.29
CA ASP A 322 26.99 -1.40 22.84
C ASP A 322 27.66 -2.60 22.09
N GLU A 323 27.15 -3.81 22.30
CA GLU A 323 27.59 -5.04 21.62
C GLU A 323 26.81 -5.29 20.32
N GLY A 324 25.82 -4.44 20.00
CA GLY A 324 25.00 -4.52 18.80
C GLY A 324 23.85 -5.53 18.88
N ASN A 325 23.49 -6.00 20.06
CA ASN A 325 22.33 -6.88 20.24
C ASN A 325 21.06 -6.06 20.35
N ALA A 326 19.96 -6.56 19.75
CA ALA A 326 18.64 -5.96 19.91
C ALA A 326 18.15 -6.11 21.36
N VAL A 327 17.82 -5.01 22.01
CA VAL A 327 17.43 -4.98 23.42
C VAL A 327 16.03 -4.43 23.64
N ASP A 328 15.52 -3.60 22.73
CA ASP A 328 14.18 -3.02 22.81
C ASP A 328 13.70 -2.54 21.41
N ALA A 329 12.40 -2.22 21.28
CA ALA A 329 11.86 -1.60 20.09
C ALA A 329 12.40 -0.17 19.88
N GLY A 330 12.63 0.19 18.62
CA GLY A 330 12.95 1.56 18.20
C GLY A 330 11.75 2.49 18.25
N ASP A 331 12.00 3.76 17.97
CA ASP A 331 10.97 4.80 18.04
C ASP A 331 10.40 5.21 16.67
N ASN A 332 10.87 4.58 15.58
CA ASN A 332 10.35 4.82 14.25
C ASN A 332 9.04 4.04 14.01
N TYR A 333 8.23 4.49 13.06
CA TYR A 333 7.13 3.66 12.59
C TYR A 333 7.66 2.47 11.78
N LEU A 334 6.92 1.36 11.82
CA LEU A 334 7.24 0.17 11.04
C LEU A 334 5.94 -0.45 10.52
N GLN A 335 5.80 -0.55 9.22
CA GLN A 335 4.62 -1.10 8.55
C GLN A 335 5.03 -2.32 7.72
N ILE A 336 4.41 -3.46 7.96
CA ILE A 336 4.74 -4.71 7.31
C ILE A 336 3.47 -5.32 6.73
N GLU A 337 3.50 -5.66 5.43
CA GLU A 337 2.49 -6.51 4.80
C GLU A 337 3.17 -7.75 4.20
N GLY A 338 2.79 -8.91 4.71
CA GLY A 338 3.38 -10.20 4.38
C GLY A 338 3.78 -10.99 5.62
N ASP A 339 3.91 -12.32 5.46
CA ASP A 339 4.24 -13.20 6.57
C ASP A 339 5.70 -13.09 7.00
N VAL A 340 5.96 -13.40 8.27
CA VAL A 340 7.27 -13.41 8.92
C VAL A 340 7.62 -14.85 9.28
N SER A 341 8.76 -15.36 8.79
CA SER A 341 9.13 -16.75 8.98
C SER A 341 10.59 -16.98 9.36
N THR A 342 10.80 -17.74 10.42
CA THR A 342 12.13 -18.21 10.84
C THR A 342 12.49 -19.57 10.29
N SER A 343 11.76 -20.09 9.31
CA SER A 343 12.11 -21.34 8.63
C SER A 343 11.69 -21.30 7.17
N THR A 344 12.39 -22.08 6.35
CA THR A 344 11.94 -22.39 4.99
C THR A 344 11.69 -23.88 4.86
N PRO A 345 10.90 -24.33 3.88
CA PRO A 345 10.63 -25.75 3.66
C PRO A 345 11.90 -26.57 3.41
N TYR A 346 12.99 -25.91 3.00
CA TYR A 346 14.23 -26.59 2.59
C TYR A 346 15.37 -26.46 3.60
N TYR A 347 15.28 -25.52 4.53
CA TYR A 347 16.34 -25.23 5.49
C TYR A 347 15.72 -25.11 6.88
N GLY A 348 16.02 -26.05 7.76
CA GLY A 348 15.79 -25.89 9.19
C GLY A 348 16.51 -24.64 9.66
N SER A 349 15.91 -23.88 10.57
CA SER A 349 16.50 -22.62 11.02
C SER A 349 16.39 -22.49 12.54
N ASN A 350 17.50 -22.06 13.14
CA ASN A 350 17.52 -21.46 14.47
C ASN A 350 17.67 -19.94 14.37
N GLY A 351 17.16 -19.33 13.30
CA GLY A 351 17.22 -17.89 13.09
C GLY A 351 16.32 -17.13 14.04
N THR A 352 16.60 -15.85 14.16
CA THR A 352 15.84 -14.91 15.00
C THR A 352 15.33 -13.75 14.16
N ILE A 353 14.06 -13.39 14.33
CA ILE A 353 13.48 -12.17 13.77
C ILE A 353 12.93 -11.34 14.93
N ASN A 354 13.42 -10.11 15.06
CA ASN A 354 12.96 -9.13 16.03
C ASN A 354 12.19 -8.03 15.28
N VAL A 355 10.93 -7.79 15.66
CA VAL A 355 10.05 -6.80 15.06
C VAL A 355 9.61 -5.80 16.12
N GLY A 356 9.98 -4.54 15.94
CA GLY A 356 9.63 -3.44 16.85
C GLY A 356 8.47 -2.59 16.35
N LEU A 357 7.24 -2.93 16.74
CA LEU A 357 6.04 -2.13 16.50
C LEU A 357 5.74 -1.30 17.77
N ASN A 358 6.19 -0.05 17.78
CA ASN A 358 6.23 0.77 19.00
C ASN A 358 5.51 2.13 18.86
N THR A 359 4.83 2.36 17.78
CA THR A 359 4.05 3.58 17.54
C THR A 359 2.67 3.26 17.02
N ALA A 360 1.69 4.14 17.19
CA ALA A 360 0.33 3.95 16.67
C ALA A 360 0.26 3.84 15.14
N ASP A 361 1.27 4.36 14.42
CA ASP A 361 1.39 4.23 12.97
C ASP A 361 2.01 2.90 12.52
N SER A 362 2.48 2.08 13.48
CA SER A 362 3.11 0.80 13.19
C SER A 362 2.09 -0.31 13.08
N TYR A 363 2.24 -1.15 12.06
CA TYR A 363 1.41 -2.35 11.94
C TYR A 363 2.16 -3.51 11.26
N LEU A 364 1.67 -4.72 11.51
CA LEU A 364 2.00 -5.93 10.76
C LEU A 364 0.70 -6.62 10.32
N LYS A 365 0.54 -6.90 9.03
CA LYS A 365 -0.49 -7.77 8.48
C LYS A 365 0.17 -9.04 7.97
N GLY A 366 -0.02 -10.13 8.66
CA GLY A 366 0.60 -11.41 8.34
C GLY A 366 0.76 -12.33 9.54
N HIS A 367 1.14 -13.56 9.27
CA HIS A 367 1.42 -14.59 10.27
C HIS A 367 2.89 -14.60 10.68
N PHE A 368 3.13 -15.05 11.91
CA PHE A 368 4.45 -15.48 12.35
C PHE A 368 4.53 -17.01 12.36
N PHE A 369 5.52 -17.58 11.71
CA PHE A 369 5.70 -19.04 11.73
C PHE A 369 7.18 -19.44 11.67
N GLY A 370 7.44 -20.74 11.84
CA GLY A 370 8.77 -21.31 11.81
C GLY A 370 9.23 -21.84 13.16
N SER A 371 10.40 -22.47 13.16
CA SER A 371 10.97 -23.16 14.34
C SER A 371 12.04 -22.34 15.08
N GLY A 372 12.41 -21.18 14.58
CA GLY A 372 13.34 -20.26 15.22
C GLY A 372 12.62 -19.29 16.16
N ASN A 373 13.29 -18.20 16.54
CA ASN A 373 12.77 -17.21 17.47
C ASN A 373 12.06 -16.08 16.74
N ASN A 374 10.77 -15.99 16.85
CA ASN A 374 9.95 -14.86 16.41
C ASN A 374 9.67 -13.98 17.62
N ASN A 375 10.28 -12.80 17.68
CA ASN A 375 10.11 -11.85 18.77
C ASN A 375 9.36 -10.60 18.26
N LEU A 376 8.27 -10.26 18.93
CA LEU A 376 7.45 -9.11 18.59
C LEU A 376 7.34 -8.17 19.78
N TYR A 377 7.75 -6.92 19.58
CA TYR A 377 7.46 -5.80 20.47
C TYR A 377 6.22 -5.10 19.95
N LEU A 378 5.14 -5.10 20.72
CA LEU A 378 3.83 -4.60 20.28
C LEU A 378 3.28 -3.64 21.34
N ARG A 379 3.46 -2.33 21.11
CA ARG A 379 3.24 -1.30 22.13
C ARG A 379 2.60 -0.04 21.53
N ASN A 380 2.15 0.84 22.41
CA ASN A 380 1.73 2.20 22.09
C ASN A 380 0.70 2.29 20.95
N GLY A 381 -0.27 1.39 20.95
CA GLY A 381 -1.34 1.36 19.96
C GLY A 381 -0.97 0.73 18.62
N ALA A 382 0.25 0.21 18.46
CA ALA A 382 0.64 -0.54 17.27
C ALA A 382 -0.23 -1.78 17.05
N VAL A 383 -0.34 -2.22 15.81
CA VAL A 383 -1.28 -3.27 15.41
C VAL A 383 -0.57 -4.48 14.82
N TRP A 384 -0.96 -5.64 15.28
CA TRP A 384 -0.71 -6.89 14.59
C TRP A 384 -2.04 -7.50 14.12
N ASP A 385 -2.25 -7.51 12.80
CA ASP A 385 -3.36 -8.15 12.14
C ASP A 385 -2.93 -9.58 11.77
N ASN A 386 -3.33 -10.55 12.62
CA ASN A 386 -2.95 -11.95 12.47
C ASN A 386 -3.87 -12.62 11.44
N MET A 387 -3.56 -12.39 10.18
CA MET A 387 -4.24 -12.97 9.04
C MET A 387 -3.22 -13.41 7.98
N PRO A 388 -3.51 -14.43 7.17
CA PRO A 388 -2.58 -14.89 6.15
C PRO A 388 -2.40 -13.80 5.10
N ALA A 389 -1.15 -13.49 4.79
CA ALA A 389 -0.87 -12.53 3.76
C ALA A 389 -1.26 -13.07 2.38
N VAL A 390 -1.06 -14.36 2.09
CA VAL A 390 -1.47 -15.01 0.81
C VAL A 390 -1.24 -16.52 0.77
N THR A 391 -1.98 -17.20 -0.14
CA THR A 391 -1.73 -18.59 -0.57
C THR A 391 -0.41 -18.71 -1.32
N HIS A 392 0.57 -19.40 -0.74
CA HIS A 392 1.86 -19.62 -1.38
C HIS A 392 1.86 -20.88 -2.23
N ASN A 393 2.14 -20.73 -3.53
CA ASN A 393 2.46 -21.85 -4.43
C ASN A 393 3.98 -21.93 -4.61
N TRP A 394 4.63 -22.93 -4.00
CA TRP A 394 6.03 -23.23 -4.25
C TRP A 394 6.19 -24.23 -5.41
N ALA A 395 7.25 -24.12 -6.24
CA ALA A 395 7.51 -25.06 -7.31
C ALA A 395 7.71 -26.46 -6.76
N GLY A 396 6.70 -27.30 -6.89
CA GLY A 396 6.68 -28.67 -6.40
C GLY A 396 5.85 -28.95 -5.16
N GLY A 397 5.20 -27.95 -4.57
CA GLY A 397 4.28 -28.14 -3.44
C GLY A 397 3.39 -26.92 -3.22
N THR A 398 2.13 -27.19 -3.02
CA THR A 398 1.19 -26.15 -2.54
C THR A 398 1.39 -26.02 -1.04
N TYR A 399 1.92 -24.90 -0.58
CA TYR A 399 1.73 -24.51 0.81
C TYR A 399 0.31 -23.99 0.94
N SER A 400 -0.54 -24.77 1.52
CA SER A 400 -1.86 -24.29 1.94
C SER A 400 -1.64 -23.47 3.20
N THR A 401 -2.01 -22.21 3.17
CA THR A 401 -2.06 -21.34 4.35
C THR A 401 -3.15 -21.81 5.33
N ASN A 402 -3.99 -22.74 4.93
CA ASN A 402 -5.12 -23.22 5.71
C ASN A 402 -4.77 -23.95 7.02
N ASN A 403 -3.48 -24.07 7.38
CA ASN A 403 -3.04 -24.70 8.63
C ASN A 403 -1.73 -24.07 9.15
N ILE A 404 -1.45 -22.81 8.88
CA ILE A 404 -0.29 -22.14 9.46
C ILE A 404 -0.70 -21.56 10.81
N ILE A 405 -0.26 -22.22 11.87
CA ILE A 405 -0.41 -21.72 13.24
C ILE A 405 0.57 -20.59 13.45
N SER A 406 0.07 -19.41 13.83
CA SER A 406 0.95 -18.30 14.24
C SER A 406 1.63 -18.62 15.57
N ASN A 407 2.97 -18.54 15.56
CA ASN A 407 3.81 -18.80 16.73
C ASN A 407 4.72 -17.62 17.02
N ILE A 408 4.61 -17.05 18.19
CA ILE A 408 5.49 -16.02 18.75
C ILE A 408 6.30 -16.62 19.89
N SER A 409 7.62 -16.49 19.82
CA SER A 409 8.50 -16.93 20.90
C SER A 409 8.44 -15.98 22.09
N ASN A 410 8.56 -14.69 21.83
CA ASN A 410 8.42 -13.66 22.84
C ASN A 410 7.55 -12.50 22.33
N LEU A 411 6.49 -12.19 23.05
CA LEU A 411 5.66 -11.01 22.85
C LEU A 411 5.90 -10.02 23.99
N TYR A 412 6.42 -8.85 23.63
CA TYR A 412 6.74 -7.76 24.55
C TYR A 412 5.70 -6.65 24.41
N GLY A 413 4.72 -6.64 25.28
CA GLY A 413 3.66 -5.63 25.35
C GLY A 413 4.08 -4.29 25.92
N GLY A 414 3.16 -3.37 26.07
CA GLY A 414 3.34 -2.06 26.71
C GLY A 414 3.57 -2.16 28.21
N ALA A 415 4.02 -1.06 28.82
CA ALA A 415 4.29 -0.98 30.26
C ALA A 415 3.00 -1.14 31.11
N ASP A 416 1.87 -0.75 30.55
CA ASP A 416 0.54 -0.84 31.15
C ASP A 416 -0.53 -0.93 30.06
N SER A 417 -1.80 -1.00 30.44
CA SER A 417 -2.91 -1.10 29.51
C SER A 417 -3.10 0.11 28.57
N ALA A 418 -2.64 1.30 28.98
CA ALA A 418 -2.70 2.50 28.16
C ALA A 418 -1.64 2.53 27.04
N HIS A 419 -0.55 1.79 27.23
CA HIS A 419 0.55 1.67 26.28
C HIS A 419 0.54 0.31 25.57
N ALA A 420 -0.52 -0.46 25.71
CA ALA A 420 -0.69 -1.76 25.05
C ALA A 420 -0.67 -1.61 23.52
N GLY A 421 -0.16 -2.62 22.84
CA GLY A 421 -0.41 -2.83 21.42
C GLY A 421 -1.59 -3.75 21.20
N ASN A 422 -2.04 -3.90 19.96
CA ASN A 422 -3.31 -4.51 19.62
C ASN A 422 -3.13 -5.67 18.64
N ILE A 423 -3.74 -6.82 18.94
CA ILE A 423 -3.74 -8.02 18.12
C ILE A 423 -5.13 -8.19 17.53
N TYR A 424 -5.20 -8.47 16.24
CA TYR A 424 -6.40 -8.93 15.57
C TYR A 424 -6.32 -10.41 15.31
N GLN A 425 -7.26 -11.19 15.84
CA GLN A 425 -7.34 -12.61 15.59
C GLN A 425 -8.50 -12.89 14.62
N HIS A 426 -8.16 -13.27 13.38
CA HIS A 426 -9.12 -13.60 12.34
C HIS A 426 -9.19 -15.09 12.01
N GLU A 427 -8.19 -15.87 12.48
CA GLU A 427 -7.98 -17.23 12.05
C GLU A 427 -8.72 -18.25 12.91
N SER A 428 -9.13 -19.38 12.27
CA SER A 428 -9.67 -20.53 12.96
C SER A 428 -8.62 -21.33 13.73
N GLU A 429 -7.35 -21.12 13.41
CA GLU A 429 -6.23 -21.74 14.12
C GLU A 429 -5.78 -20.89 15.31
N ASN A 430 -5.23 -21.57 16.32
CA ASN A 430 -4.76 -20.88 17.52
C ASN A 430 -3.60 -19.93 17.23
N LEU A 431 -3.58 -18.80 17.94
CA LEU A 431 -2.41 -17.97 18.09
C LEU A 431 -1.63 -18.42 19.33
N ASN A 432 -0.39 -18.93 19.13
CA ASN A 432 0.45 -19.39 20.22
C ASN A 432 1.51 -18.35 20.59
N ILE A 433 1.57 -17.97 21.85
CA ILE A 433 2.53 -17.06 22.45
C ILE A 433 3.32 -17.85 23.50
N GLN A 434 4.59 -18.17 23.22
CA GLN A 434 5.39 -18.97 24.16
C GLN A 434 5.73 -18.19 25.44
N ASN A 435 5.99 -16.88 25.31
CA ASN A 435 6.21 -16.02 26.47
C ASN A 435 5.62 -14.63 26.24
N LEU A 436 4.76 -14.19 27.15
CA LEU A 436 4.19 -12.85 27.18
C LEU A 436 4.79 -12.04 28.32
N SER A 437 5.19 -10.79 28.04
CA SER A 437 5.55 -9.79 29.06
C SER A 437 4.91 -8.45 28.71
N GLY A 438 4.59 -7.62 29.70
CA GLY A 438 3.85 -6.37 29.51
C GLY A 438 2.40 -6.59 29.11
N TYR A 439 1.75 -5.54 28.59
CA TYR A 439 0.32 -5.50 28.31
C TYR A 439 0.04 -5.48 26.81
N VAL A 440 -0.94 -6.32 26.37
CA VAL A 440 -1.46 -6.30 25.00
C VAL A 440 -3.00 -6.37 25.03
N ASN A 441 -3.61 -5.84 24.01
CA ASN A 441 -5.04 -6.06 23.73
C ASN A 441 -5.19 -7.04 22.57
N ALA A 442 -6.29 -7.80 22.56
CA ALA A 442 -6.62 -8.64 21.41
C ALA A 442 -8.09 -8.47 21.06
N TYR A 443 -8.34 -8.32 19.78
CA TYR A 443 -9.68 -8.17 19.25
C TYR A 443 -10.13 -9.45 18.55
N LEU A 444 -11.34 -9.93 18.90
CA LEU A 444 -11.99 -11.06 18.28
C LEU A 444 -13.36 -10.63 17.78
N ALA A 445 -13.59 -10.72 16.47
CA ALA A 445 -14.92 -10.52 15.90
C ALA A 445 -15.83 -11.69 16.31
N HIS A 446 -17.09 -11.40 16.56
CA HIS A 446 -18.10 -12.44 16.86
C HIS A 446 -19.07 -12.57 15.70
N GLU A 447 -19.72 -13.72 15.66
CA GLU A 447 -20.93 -13.95 14.86
C GLU A 447 -22.15 -13.87 15.79
N ASN A 448 -23.27 -13.42 15.27
CA ASN A 448 -24.53 -13.42 16.02
C ASN A 448 -25.20 -14.78 15.87
N GLY A 449 -25.33 -15.51 16.98
CA GLY A 449 -26.10 -16.76 17.04
C GLY A 449 -27.60 -16.54 16.84
N GLU A 450 -28.32 -17.60 16.46
CA GLU A 450 -29.79 -17.57 16.29
C GLU A 450 -30.53 -17.16 17.58
N ASP A 451 -29.93 -17.35 18.73
CA ASP A 451 -30.43 -16.97 20.04
C ASP A 451 -30.08 -15.53 20.43
N GLY A 452 -29.38 -14.81 19.56
CA GLY A 452 -28.91 -13.42 19.79
C GLY A 452 -27.75 -13.33 20.79
N ASN A 453 -27.03 -14.44 21.06
CA ASN A 453 -25.75 -14.42 21.77
C ASN A 453 -24.59 -14.31 20.79
N ALA A 454 -23.52 -13.67 21.22
CA ALA A 454 -22.27 -13.64 20.45
C ALA A 454 -21.59 -15.02 20.46
N SER A 455 -21.17 -15.51 19.30
CA SER A 455 -20.36 -16.74 19.12
C SER A 455 -18.98 -16.37 18.58
N PHE A 456 -17.97 -17.03 19.13
CA PHE A 456 -16.57 -16.96 18.69
C PHE A 456 -16.06 -18.30 18.17
N ASP A 457 -16.95 -19.23 17.85
CA ASP A 457 -16.59 -20.62 17.50
C ASP A 457 -15.79 -20.72 16.21
N ALA A 458 -15.96 -19.75 15.30
CA ALA A 458 -15.19 -19.67 14.06
C ALA A 458 -13.72 -19.31 14.26
N LEU A 459 -13.34 -18.79 15.44
CA LEU A 459 -11.97 -18.31 15.71
C LEU A 459 -11.19 -19.30 16.59
N GLY A 460 -9.88 -19.37 16.34
CA GLY A 460 -8.93 -20.06 17.22
C GLY A 460 -8.73 -19.33 18.56
N ASN A 461 -8.15 -20.03 19.51
CA ASN A 461 -7.84 -19.49 20.81
C ASN A 461 -6.52 -18.66 20.75
N ILE A 462 -6.39 -17.72 21.67
CA ILE A 462 -5.11 -17.11 22.02
C ILE A 462 -4.53 -17.92 23.17
N VAL A 463 -3.42 -18.60 22.90
CA VAL A 463 -2.77 -19.49 23.86
C VAL A 463 -1.48 -18.86 24.35
N VAL A 464 -1.37 -18.58 25.63
CA VAL A 464 -0.16 -18.08 26.30
C VAL A 464 0.45 -19.24 27.08
N ASP A 465 1.64 -19.69 26.66
CA ASP A 465 2.32 -20.78 27.36
C ASP A 465 2.84 -20.29 28.70
N LYS A 466 3.52 -19.13 28.69
CA LYS A 466 4.16 -18.55 29.87
C LYS A 466 3.95 -17.04 29.93
N ALA A 467 3.82 -16.50 31.14
CA ALA A 467 3.79 -15.06 31.40
C ALA A 467 4.94 -14.65 32.34
N THR A 468 5.65 -13.60 31.94
CA THR A 468 6.81 -13.08 32.69
C THR A 468 6.49 -11.70 33.25
N LYS A 469 6.68 -11.56 34.57
CA LYS A 469 6.53 -10.26 35.25
C LYS A 469 7.57 -9.25 34.77
N THR A 470 7.16 -8.03 34.61
CA THR A 470 8.04 -6.87 34.34
C THR A 470 7.90 -5.90 35.48
N ASP A 471 9.02 -5.54 36.07
CA ASP A 471 9.08 -4.63 37.27
C ASP A 471 8.14 -5.06 38.43
N GLY A 472 7.98 -6.39 38.59
CA GLY A 472 7.13 -6.97 39.63
C GLY A 472 5.63 -6.99 39.29
N GLN A 473 5.20 -6.50 38.14
CA GLN A 473 3.82 -6.54 37.68
C GLN A 473 3.59 -7.75 36.74
N ASN A 474 2.42 -8.34 36.81
CA ASN A 474 2.01 -9.41 35.92
C ASN A 474 1.95 -8.93 34.47
N ALA A 475 2.16 -9.83 33.52
CA ALA A 475 1.76 -9.58 32.14
C ALA A 475 0.24 -9.46 32.05
N GLY A 476 -0.27 -8.68 31.10
CA GLY A 476 -1.68 -8.47 30.93
C GLY A 476 -2.17 -8.70 29.51
N ILE A 477 -3.35 -9.30 29.37
CA ILE A 477 -4.04 -9.39 28.07
C ILE A 477 -5.52 -9.11 28.25
N THR A 478 -6.05 -8.18 27.43
CA THR A 478 -7.48 -7.91 27.42
C THR A 478 -8.06 -8.31 26.06
N LEU A 479 -9.01 -9.22 26.06
CA LEU A 479 -9.76 -9.59 24.86
C LEU A 479 -10.96 -8.65 24.71
N TYR A 480 -11.13 -8.10 23.53
CA TYR A 480 -12.26 -7.27 23.19
C TYR A 480 -13.07 -7.82 22.04
N THR A 481 -14.35 -7.52 22.04
CA THR A 481 -15.23 -7.63 20.87
C THR A 481 -16.04 -6.35 20.70
N ASP A 482 -16.54 -6.12 19.50
CA ASP A 482 -17.46 -4.98 19.28
C ASP A 482 -18.86 -5.28 19.80
N ARG A 483 -19.65 -4.23 19.89
CA ARG A 483 -21.03 -4.29 20.37
C ARG A 483 -22.03 -4.76 19.32
N SER A 484 -21.67 -4.86 18.05
CA SER A 484 -22.62 -5.14 16.96
C SER A 484 -23.52 -6.34 17.23
N GLY A 485 -24.84 -6.13 17.25
CA GLY A 485 -25.81 -7.17 17.48
C GLY A 485 -25.94 -7.67 18.94
N ILE A 486 -25.22 -7.04 19.89
CA ILE A 486 -25.30 -7.37 21.31
C ILE A 486 -26.16 -6.34 22.02
N ASP A 487 -27.29 -6.78 22.61
CA ASP A 487 -28.07 -5.92 23.51
C ASP A 487 -27.36 -5.78 24.85
N THR A 488 -26.63 -4.71 25.04
CA THR A 488 -25.87 -4.43 26.26
C THR A 488 -26.73 -3.92 27.43
N SER A 489 -28.03 -3.74 27.21
CA SER A 489 -29.02 -3.51 28.30
C SER A 489 -29.50 -4.82 28.93
N ASP A 490 -29.35 -5.94 28.23
CA ASP A 490 -29.64 -7.28 28.73
C ASP A 490 -28.41 -7.86 29.44
N GLN A 491 -28.46 -7.98 30.76
CA GLN A 491 -27.37 -8.47 31.59
C GLN A 491 -26.95 -9.90 31.22
N ASP A 492 -27.89 -10.75 30.84
CA ASP A 492 -27.60 -12.15 30.49
C ASP A 492 -26.84 -12.20 29.16
N LYS A 493 -27.17 -11.36 28.20
CA LYS A 493 -26.41 -11.22 26.92
C LYS A 493 -24.99 -10.74 27.16
N VAL A 494 -24.81 -9.76 28.04
CA VAL A 494 -23.49 -9.26 28.44
C VAL A 494 -22.66 -10.38 29.09
N VAL A 495 -23.21 -11.09 30.06
CA VAL A 495 -22.53 -12.21 30.77
C VAL A 495 -22.17 -13.31 29.79
N ASN A 496 -23.09 -13.70 28.92
CA ASN A 496 -22.85 -14.76 27.92
C ASN A 496 -21.75 -14.38 26.93
N THR A 497 -21.76 -13.14 26.43
CA THR A 497 -20.74 -12.63 25.53
C THR A 497 -19.37 -12.61 26.18
N LEU A 498 -19.25 -12.00 27.37
CA LEU A 498 -17.98 -11.92 28.09
C LEU A 498 -17.45 -13.30 28.49
N SER A 499 -18.34 -14.22 28.85
CA SER A 499 -17.96 -15.61 29.18
C SER A 499 -17.50 -16.40 27.96
N ALA A 500 -18.17 -16.21 26.81
CA ALA A 500 -17.75 -16.84 25.54
C ALA A 500 -16.41 -16.31 25.06
N LEU A 501 -16.21 -15.00 25.17
CA LEU A 501 -14.95 -14.34 24.82
C LEU A 501 -13.80 -14.79 25.75
N GLY A 502 -14.06 -14.91 27.05
CA GLY A 502 -13.07 -15.33 28.04
C GLY A 502 -12.49 -16.71 27.77
N ARG A 503 -13.31 -17.66 27.30
CA ARG A 503 -12.85 -19.00 26.91
C ARG A 503 -11.88 -19.03 25.73
N LYS A 504 -11.77 -17.93 24.98
CA LYS A 504 -10.78 -17.78 23.90
C LYS A 504 -9.38 -17.46 24.38
N LEU A 505 -9.19 -17.15 25.65
CA LEU A 505 -7.87 -17.01 26.27
C LEU A 505 -7.53 -18.28 27.04
N VAL A 506 -6.39 -18.89 26.71
CA VAL A 506 -5.87 -20.08 27.39
C VAL A 506 -4.49 -19.74 27.94
N TYR A 507 -4.28 -20.01 29.25
CA TYR A 507 -3.00 -19.80 29.91
C TYR A 507 -2.47 -21.12 30.45
N ASN A 508 -1.44 -21.68 29.78
CA ASN A 508 -0.97 -23.04 30.06
C ASN A 508 -0.25 -23.16 31.42
N GLU A 509 0.47 -22.11 31.89
CA GLU A 509 1.06 -22.15 33.23
C GLU A 509 0.03 -22.17 34.37
N ALA A 510 -1.24 -21.84 34.11
CA ALA A 510 -2.30 -21.94 35.10
C ALA A 510 -2.76 -23.40 35.37
N VAL A 511 -2.41 -24.33 34.48
CA VAL A 511 -2.80 -25.72 34.59
C VAL A 511 -2.01 -26.39 35.75
N ALA A 512 -2.73 -26.96 36.72
CA ALA A 512 -2.14 -27.67 37.84
C ALA A 512 -1.53 -29.02 37.37
N THR A 513 -0.32 -29.29 37.82
CA THR A 513 0.39 -30.55 37.56
C THR A 513 0.74 -31.26 38.89
N GLU A 514 1.15 -32.53 38.80
CA GLU A 514 1.61 -33.25 40.01
C GLU A 514 2.82 -32.53 40.65
N ASP A 515 3.71 -31.93 39.86
CA ASP A 515 4.89 -31.22 40.35
C ASP A 515 4.55 -29.78 40.79
N ASN A 516 3.46 -29.20 40.30
CA ASN A 516 3.00 -27.85 40.65
C ASN A 516 1.47 -27.80 40.82
N PRO A 517 0.95 -28.29 41.96
CA PRO A 517 -0.50 -28.36 42.21
C PRO A 517 -1.16 -27.00 42.46
N THR A 518 -0.36 -25.94 42.71
CA THR A 518 -0.83 -24.57 42.93
C THR A 518 0.04 -23.60 42.15
N PRO A 519 -0.17 -23.54 40.83
CA PRO A 519 0.64 -22.66 39.98
C PRO A 519 0.45 -21.17 40.37
N GLU A 520 1.54 -20.39 40.28
CA GLU A 520 1.48 -18.95 40.42
C GLU A 520 0.92 -18.37 39.13
N ILE A 521 -0.08 -17.51 39.24
CA ILE A 521 -0.70 -16.84 38.09
C ILE A 521 0.03 -15.50 37.86
N ASN A 522 0.77 -15.41 36.75
CA ASN A 522 1.54 -14.23 36.33
C ASN A 522 0.86 -13.49 35.17
N LEU A 523 -0.34 -13.87 34.80
CA LEU A 523 -1.11 -13.28 33.72
C LEU A 523 -2.43 -12.70 34.24
N ASP A 524 -2.65 -11.43 34.02
CA ASP A 524 -3.91 -10.74 34.27
C ASP A 524 -4.75 -10.79 32.98
N GLY A 525 -5.78 -11.63 32.98
CA GLY A 525 -6.73 -11.75 31.86
C GLY A 525 -7.96 -10.87 32.07
N LYS A 526 -8.38 -10.17 31.02
CA LYS A 526 -9.63 -9.39 31.01
C LYS A 526 -10.40 -9.62 29.70
N VAL A 527 -11.69 -9.33 29.77
CA VAL A 527 -12.59 -9.33 28.62
C VAL A 527 -13.41 -8.04 28.58
N GLY A 528 -13.71 -7.55 27.38
CA GLY A 528 -14.47 -6.31 27.22
C GLY A 528 -15.36 -6.32 25.98
N ILE A 529 -16.48 -5.59 26.08
CA ILE A 529 -17.28 -5.17 24.94
C ILE A 529 -16.98 -3.69 24.72
N ALA A 530 -16.63 -3.33 23.52
CA ALA A 530 -16.11 -1.99 23.24
C ALA A 530 -16.83 -1.30 22.11
N GLU A 531 -16.86 0.03 22.17
CA GLU A 531 -17.41 0.94 21.19
C GLU A 531 -16.64 2.26 21.18
N GLY A 532 -16.40 2.84 20.00
CA GLY A 532 -15.69 4.11 19.83
C GLY A 532 -16.11 4.88 18.58
N LEU A 533 -15.46 6.01 18.30
CA LEU A 533 -15.69 6.83 17.11
C LEU A 533 -14.96 6.28 15.89
N THR A 534 -13.64 6.05 16.00
CA THR A 534 -12.77 5.58 14.91
C THR A 534 -12.42 4.11 15.05
N ALA A 535 -12.48 3.58 16.25
CA ALA A 535 -12.31 2.17 16.57
C ALA A 535 -13.07 1.89 17.86
N GLY A 536 -13.13 0.64 18.28
CA GLY A 536 -13.71 0.30 19.56
C GLY A 536 -12.89 0.74 20.74
N SER A 537 -12.69 2.02 20.89
CA SER A 537 -11.74 2.60 21.83
C SER A 537 -12.28 2.78 23.23
N VAL A 538 -13.56 2.53 23.44
CA VAL A 538 -14.21 2.67 24.75
C VAL A 538 -14.82 1.34 25.14
N ALA A 539 -14.28 0.73 26.18
CA ALA A 539 -14.93 -0.45 26.76
C ALA A 539 -16.20 0.00 27.51
N ILE A 540 -17.35 -0.45 27.03
CA ILE A 540 -18.65 -0.19 27.68
C ILE A 540 -18.99 -1.20 28.75
N ARG A 541 -18.36 -2.40 28.69
CA ARG A 541 -18.35 -3.44 29.72
C ARG A 541 -16.98 -4.07 29.78
N LEU A 542 -16.43 -4.19 30.96
CA LEU A 542 -15.15 -4.83 31.24
C LEU A 542 -15.30 -5.82 32.39
N ALA A 543 -14.59 -6.93 32.33
CA ALA A 543 -14.58 -7.92 33.42
C ALA A 543 -13.24 -8.64 33.51
N ASP A 544 -12.92 -9.11 34.69
CA ASP A 544 -11.71 -9.89 34.98
C ASP A 544 -11.92 -11.39 34.75
N LEU A 545 -10.85 -12.08 34.38
CA LEU A 545 -10.82 -13.52 34.20
C LEU A 545 -10.00 -14.20 35.30
N ASP A 546 -10.49 -15.37 35.73
CA ASP A 546 -9.69 -16.40 36.40
C ASP A 546 -9.35 -17.51 35.39
N PHE A 547 -8.39 -18.34 35.67
CA PHE A 547 -7.96 -19.42 34.79
C PHE A 547 -8.28 -20.80 35.38
N ASN A 548 -8.89 -21.62 34.56
CA ASN A 548 -9.25 -22.99 34.95
C ASN A 548 -7.96 -23.83 35.15
N LYS A 549 -7.84 -24.49 36.32
CA LYS A 549 -6.66 -25.27 36.66
C LYS A 549 -6.55 -26.61 35.93
N GLU A 550 -7.59 -27.02 35.20
CA GLU A 550 -7.59 -28.31 34.48
C GLU A 550 -7.14 -28.10 33.02
N ASN A 551 -7.54 -26.96 32.37
CA ASN A 551 -7.31 -26.74 30.94
C ASN A 551 -6.76 -25.35 30.61
N GLY A 552 -6.57 -24.50 31.61
CA GLY A 552 -6.03 -23.12 31.38
C GLY A 552 -7.01 -22.12 30.80
N GLU A 553 -8.24 -22.51 30.47
CA GLU A 553 -9.22 -21.59 29.87
C GLU A 553 -9.62 -20.47 30.82
N GLY A 554 -9.74 -19.27 30.26
CA GLY A 554 -10.25 -18.10 30.97
C GLY A 554 -11.73 -18.24 31.33
N SER A 555 -12.06 -18.01 32.60
CA SER A 555 -13.42 -17.97 33.10
C SER A 555 -13.74 -16.64 33.77
N LEU A 556 -14.96 -16.14 33.52
CA LEU A 556 -15.42 -14.87 34.03
C LEU A 556 -15.50 -14.86 35.57
N ILE A 557 -14.85 -13.89 36.21
CA ILE A 557 -14.98 -13.71 37.67
C ILE A 557 -16.35 -13.09 37.96
N ALA A 558 -17.15 -13.81 38.75
CA ALA A 558 -18.51 -13.36 39.11
C ALA A 558 -18.43 -11.99 39.84
N GLY A 559 -19.23 -11.02 39.38
CA GLY A 559 -19.31 -9.71 40.01
C GLY A 559 -18.21 -8.72 39.56
N SER A 560 -17.28 -9.10 38.66
CA SER A 560 -16.25 -8.24 38.15
C SER A 560 -16.72 -7.36 36.97
N ILE A 561 -17.93 -7.58 36.46
CA ILE A 561 -18.46 -6.80 35.32
C ILE A 561 -18.73 -5.36 35.75
N HIS A 562 -18.09 -4.44 35.08
CA HIS A 562 -18.29 -3.00 35.33
C HIS A 562 -18.18 -2.18 34.04
N THR A 563 -18.66 -0.95 34.09
CA THR A 563 -18.35 0.05 33.07
C THR A 563 -17.07 0.74 33.49
N PRO A 564 -16.01 0.77 32.66
CA PRO A 564 -14.78 1.43 33.01
C PRO A 564 -14.98 2.92 33.33
N ASP A 565 -14.25 3.42 34.33
CA ASP A 565 -14.26 4.84 34.71
C ASP A 565 -13.47 5.71 33.70
N ALA A 566 -12.64 5.09 32.87
CA ALA A 566 -11.81 5.75 31.86
C ALA A 566 -11.86 4.99 30.53
N TYR A 567 -11.61 5.72 29.45
CA TYR A 567 -11.47 5.12 28.12
C TYR A 567 -10.26 4.17 28.07
N VAL A 568 -10.50 2.96 27.60
CA VAL A 568 -9.45 1.97 27.35
C VAL A 568 -9.25 1.96 25.83
N PRO A 569 -8.08 2.37 25.32
CA PRO A 569 -7.83 2.35 23.88
C PRO A 569 -7.85 0.91 23.36
N VAL A 570 -8.71 0.65 22.41
CA VAL A 570 -8.78 -0.62 21.68
C VAL A 570 -8.80 -0.29 20.21
N MET A 571 -8.01 -1.02 19.44
CA MET A 571 -8.00 -0.89 18.01
C MET A 571 -8.72 -2.08 17.37
N TYR A 572 -9.59 -1.82 16.41
CA TYR A 572 -10.30 -2.85 15.65
C TYR A 572 -9.71 -3.11 14.25
N GLY A 573 -8.44 -2.86 14.00
CA GLY A 573 -7.80 -3.03 12.73
C GLY A 573 -8.51 -2.28 11.62
N SER A 574 -8.81 -2.96 10.54
CA SER A 574 -9.50 -2.38 9.38
C SER A 574 -11.03 -2.28 9.52
N LYS A 575 -11.62 -2.61 10.67
CA LYS A 575 -13.08 -2.58 10.83
C LYS A 575 -13.57 -1.15 11.01
N GLU A 576 -14.41 -0.72 10.09
CA GLU A 576 -15.06 0.59 10.15
C GLU A 576 -16.10 0.62 11.26
N THR A 577 -16.10 1.66 12.10
CA THR A 577 -17.17 1.91 13.05
C THR A 577 -18.42 2.41 12.33
N ALA A 578 -19.59 2.33 12.97
CA ALA A 578 -20.82 2.91 12.42
C ALA A 578 -20.68 4.41 12.13
N MET A 579 -19.90 5.13 12.95
CA MET A 579 -19.64 6.56 12.74
C MET A 579 -18.78 6.82 11.51
N MET A 580 -17.71 6.03 11.30
CA MET A 580 -16.87 6.11 10.11
C MET A 580 -17.68 5.77 8.86
N LYS A 581 -18.44 4.67 8.91
CA LYS A 581 -19.29 4.22 7.79
C LYS A 581 -20.29 5.31 7.40
N GLY A 582 -20.97 5.91 8.36
CA GLY A 582 -21.93 6.97 8.10
C GLY A 582 -21.30 8.24 7.52
N ALA A 583 -20.16 8.68 8.05
CA ALA A 583 -19.42 9.83 7.53
C ALA A 583 -18.88 9.55 6.10
N LYS A 584 -18.39 8.35 5.84
CA LYS A 584 -17.97 7.89 4.51
C LYS A 584 -19.15 7.94 3.52
N SER A 585 -20.32 7.43 3.90
CA SER A 585 -21.53 7.46 3.08
C SER A 585 -21.98 8.89 2.77
N ALA A 586 -21.81 9.81 3.73
CA ALA A 586 -22.13 11.23 3.52
C ALA A 586 -21.20 11.87 2.47
N MET A 587 -19.91 11.63 2.53
CA MET A 587 -18.94 12.14 1.54
C MET A 587 -19.15 11.50 0.17
N ALA A 588 -19.43 10.19 0.10
CA ALA A 588 -19.74 9.48 -1.13
C ALA A 588 -21.00 10.02 -1.82
N SER A 589 -22.07 10.25 -1.06
CA SER A 589 -23.30 10.84 -1.62
C SER A 589 -23.06 12.24 -2.17
N THR A 590 -22.19 13.04 -1.55
CA THR A 590 -21.78 14.36 -2.05
C THR A 590 -21.05 14.26 -3.39
N ALA A 591 -20.14 13.29 -3.54
CA ALA A 591 -19.46 13.04 -4.80
C ALA A 591 -20.44 12.63 -5.92
N MET A 592 -21.47 11.85 -5.60
CA MET A 592 -22.50 11.45 -6.58
C MET A 592 -23.42 12.61 -6.93
N MET A 593 -23.79 13.48 -5.99
CA MET A 593 -24.53 14.70 -6.29
C MET A 593 -23.75 15.63 -7.24
N TRP A 594 -22.44 15.76 -7.04
CA TRP A 594 -21.56 16.47 -7.97
C TRP A 594 -21.51 15.80 -9.35
N ARG A 595 -21.44 14.45 -9.42
CA ARG A 595 -21.48 13.68 -10.66
C ARG A 595 -22.78 13.90 -11.43
N ALA A 596 -23.92 14.08 -10.76
CA ALA A 596 -25.22 14.36 -11.36
C ALA A 596 -25.26 15.65 -12.20
N GLU A 597 -24.34 16.57 -11.96
CA GLU A 597 -24.20 17.80 -12.75
C GLU A 597 -23.51 17.61 -14.10
N ASN A 598 -22.86 16.45 -14.35
CA ASN A 598 -22.26 16.12 -15.64
C ASN A 598 -23.35 15.77 -16.64
N ASN A 599 -23.63 16.70 -17.54
CA ASN A 599 -24.69 16.61 -18.51
C ASN A 599 -24.14 16.63 -19.94
N ASP A 600 -24.59 15.74 -20.77
CA ASP A 600 -24.33 15.79 -22.21
C ASP A 600 -25.08 16.97 -22.88
N LEU A 601 -24.76 17.19 -24.16
CA LEU A 601 -25.37 18.28 -24.93
C LEU A 601 -26.91 18.24 -24.94
N MET A 602 -27.47 17.05 -25.14
CA MET A 602 -28.94 16.90 -25.28
C MET A 602 -29.65 17.17 -23.93
N LYS A 603 -29.09 16.71 -22.85
CA LYS A 603 -29.59 16.98 -21.49
C LYS A 603 -29.51 18.46 -21.14
N ARG A 604 -28.57 19.22 -21.70
CA ARG A 604 -28.38 20.63 -21.39
C ARG A 604 -29.27 21.55 -22.23
N MET A 605 -29.36 21.31 -23.55
CA MET A 605 -29.89 22.27 -24.50
C MET A 605 -30.99 21.73 -25.39
N GLY A 606 -31.32 20.44 -25.34
CA GLY A 606 -32.18 19.76 -26.29
C GLY A 606 -31.54 19.63 -27.65
N ASP A 607 -32.33 19.27 -28.68
CA ASP A 607 -31.80 19.19 -30.03
C ASP A 607 -31.65 20.58 -30.68
N LEU A 608 -30.46 21.11 -30.60
CA LEU A 608 -30.10 22.43 -31.16
C LEU A 608 -30.30 22.57 -32.65
N ARG A 609 -30.49 21.46 -33.38
CA ARG A 609 -30.81 21.46 -34.80
C ARG A 609 -32.22 21.95 -35.09
N LEU A 610 -33.07 21.99 -34.07
CA LEU A 610 -34.39 22.59 -34.11
C LEU A 610 -34.40 24.07 -33.73
N SER A 611 -33.26 24.63 -33.28
CA SER A 611 -33.12 26.01 -32.81
C SER A 611 -32.76 26.96 -33.95
N GLU A 612 -33.44 28.10 -34.00
CA GLU A 612 -33.15 29.22 -34.92
C GLU A 612 -32.81 30.45 -34.05
N GLY A 613 -31.83 31.30 -34.47
CA GLY A 613 -31.40 32.48 -33.72
C GLY A 613 -29.95 32.45 -33.28
N GLU A 614 -29.36 33.65 -33.13
CA GLU A 614 -27.93 33.83 -32.81
C GLU A 614 -27.63 33.77 -31.31
N LYS A 615 -28.65 33.94 -30.45
CA LYS A 615 -28.52 33.96 -29.00
C LYS A 615 -29.58 33.08 -28.38
N GLY A 616 -29.25 32.39 -27.31
CA GLY A 616 -30.12 31.52 -26.57
C GLY A 616 -30.11 31.76 -25.05
N LEU A 617 -31.28 31.87 -24.47
CA LEU A 617 -31.47 31.77 -23.03
C LEU A 617 -32.21 30.48 -22.76
N TRP A 618 -31.69 29.67 -21.83
CA TRP A 618 -32.33 28.41 -21.46
C TRP A 618 -32.41 28.23 -19.96
N ALA A 619 -33.43 27.53 -19.54
CA ALA A 619 -33.62 27.11 -18.14
C ALA A 619 -33.98 25.64 -18.12
N LYS A 620 -33.45 24.93 -17.12
CA LYS A 620 -33.61 23.51 -16.97
C LYS A 620 -33.85 23.11 -15.54
N TYR A 621 -34.76 22.18 -15.33
CA TYR A 621 -34.89 21.37 -14.13
C TYR A 621 -34.41 19.97 -14.41
N TYR A 622 -33.72 19.37 -13.44
CA TYR A 622 -33.48 17.95 -13.40
C TYR A 622 -33.52 17.41 -11.97
N GLY A 623 -33.93 16.15 -11.84
CA GLY A 623 -33.97 15.48 -10.54
C GLY A 623 -33.83 13.98 -10.72
N GLY A 624 -33.36 13.33 -9.69
CA GLY A 624 -33.07 11.91 -9.76
C GLY A 624 -32.85 11.25 -8.41
N LYS A 625 -32.44 10.00 -8.47
CA LYS A 625 -32.09 9.18 -7.31
C LYS A 625 -30.88 8.31 -7.60
N TYR A 626 -29.83 8.49 -6.80
CA TYR A 626 -28.72 7.55 -6.71
C TYR A 626 -28.88 6.59 -5.54
N GLU A 627 -28.43 5.36 -5.73
CA GLU A 627 -28.29 4.36 -4.67
C GLU A 627 -26.93 3.69 -4.75
N MET A 628 -26.34 3.42 -3.60
CA MET A 628 -25.16 2.59 -3.40
C MET A 628 -25.39 1.69 -2.19
N ASP A 629 -25.03 0.41 -2.30
CA ASP A 629 -24.99 -0.54 -1.18
C ASP A 629 -23.87 -1.55 -1.48
N SER A 630 -22.64 -1.08 -1.38
CA SER A 630 -21.44 -1.86 -1.65
C SER A 630 -20.25 -1.27 -0.89
N GLN A 631 -19.13 -2.00 -0.81
CA GLN A 631 -17.88 -1.56 -0.19
C GLN A 631 -18.08 -0.98 1.24
N ASN A 632 -18.98 -1.59 2.01
CA ASN A 632 -19.38 -1.11 3.33
C ASN A 632 -19.82 0.37 3.35
N THR A 633 -20.47 0.79 2.27
CA THR A 633 -21.00 2.15 2.07
C THR A 633 -22.43 2.03 1.58
N ASP A 634 -23.35 2.73 2.23
CA ASP A 634 -24.74 2.75 1.80
C ASP A 634 -25.30 4.18 1.79
N PHE A 635 -25.96 4.53 0.74
CA PHE A 635 -26.77 5.74 0.67
C PHE A 635 -27.87 5.63 -0.36
N ASN A 636 -28.94 6.38 -0.08
CA ASN A 636 -29.99 6.72 -1.02
C ASN A 636 -30.03 8.24 -1.12
N LEU A 637 -29.60 8.79 -2.26
CA LEU A 637 -29.58 10.23 -2.53
C LEU A 637 -30.71 10.60 -3.51
N LYS A 638 -31.63 11.46 -3.07
CA LYS A 638 -32.60 12.14 -3.95
C LYS A 638 -32.18 13.58 -4.13
N TYR A 639 -32.23 14.07 -5.35
CA TYR A 639 -31.81 15.43 -5.66
C TYR A 639 -32.75 16.11 -6.63
N ASN A 640 -32.78 17.45 -6.55
CA ASN A 640 -33.47 18.35 -7.47
C ASN A 640 -32.55 19.50 -7.84
N ALA A 641 -32.48 19.84 -9.09
CA ALA A 641 -31.57 20.86 -9.58
C ALA A 641 -32.21 21.81 -10.57
N TYR A 642 -31.79 23.05 -10.52
CA TYR A 642 -32.21 24.11 -11.42
C TYR A 642 -30.98 24.71 -12.06
N GLN A 643 -31.04 24.88 -13.36
CA GLN A 643 -29.92 25.40 -14.14
C GLN A 643 -30.42 26.50 -15.10
N LEU A 644 -29.66 27.57 -15.22
CA LEU A 644 -29.92 28.68 -16.10
C LEU A 644 -28.67 28.95 -16.94
N GLY A 645 -28.82 29.09 -18.25
CA GLY A 645 -27.69 29.33 -19.11
C GLY A 645 -28.03 30.31 -20.25
N TYR A 646 -26.98 30.94 -20.76
CA TYR A 646 -27.02 31.87 -21.87
C TYR A 646 -25.88 31.56 -22.83
N ASP A 647 -26.20 31.54 -24.13
CA ASP A 647 -25.22 31.28 -25.19
C ASP A 647 -25.40 32.17 -26.41
N VAL A 648 -24.36 32.24 -27.19
CA VAL A 648 -24.35 32.99 -28.44
C VAL A 648 -23.69 32.14 -29.55
N ASP A 649 -24.17 32.34 -30.76
CA ASP A 649 -23.48 31.83 -31.96
C ASP A 649 -22.19 32.64 -32.17
N ALA A 650 -21.04 31.99 -32.09
CA ALA A 650 -19.72 32.56 -32.26
C ALA A 650 -19.23 32.47 -33.74
N GLY A 651 -20.07 31.94 -34.64
CA GLY A 651 -19.73 31.67 -36.01
C GLY A 651 -18.99 30.36 -36.25
N ASN A 652 -18.85 30.01 -37.53
CA ASN A 652 -18.18 28.77 -37.97
C ASN A 652 -18.70 27.47 -37.29
N GLY A 653 -19.98 27.45 -36.96
CA GLY A 653 -20.64 26.30 -36.31
C GLY A 653 -20.46 26.23 -34.77
N TRP A 654 -19.79 27.22 -34.16
CA TRP A 654 -19.62 27.29 -32.72
C TRP A 654 -20.77 28.06 -32.02
N THR A 655 -21.32 27.45 -30.98
CA THR A 655 -22.16 28.10 -29.98
C THR A 655 -21.39 28.09 -28.66
N VAL A 656 -21.18 29.23 -28.03
CA VAL A 656 -20.47 29.35 -26.76
C VAL A 656 -21.36 29.98 -25.68
N GLY A 657 -21.22 29.54 -24.45
CA GLY A 657 -22.10 29.99 -23.39
C GLY A 657 -21.57 29.76 -21.99
N ALA A 658 -22.38 30.25 -21.03
CA ALA A 658 -22.14 30.03 -19.62
C ALA A 658 -23.46 29.60 -18.94
N ALA A 659 -23.34 28.88 -17.82
CA ALA A 659 -24.47 28.44 -17.04
C ALA A 659 -24.16 28.49 -15.55
N VAL A 660 -25.19 28.67 -14.76
CA VAL A 660 -25.15 28.51 -13.30
C VAL A 660 -26.20 27.48 -12.88
N SER A 661 -25.91 26.73 -11.84
CA SER A 661 -26.85 25.76 -11.29
C SER A 661 -26.91 25.79 -9.76
N TYR A 662 -28.06 25.42 -9.25
CA TYR A 662 -28.30 25.09 -7.85
C TYR A 662 -28.90 23.71 -7.78
N ASN A 663 -28.34 22.86 -6.90
CA ASN A 663 -28.79 21.52 -6.70
C ASN A 663 -29.02 21.30 -5.20
N ASP A 664 -30.13 20.71 -4.85
CA ASP A 664 -30.61 20.43 -3.50
C ASP A 664 -30.87 18.93 -3.39
N GLY A 665 -30.39 18.29 -2.33
CA GLY A 665 -30.48 16.85 -2.18
C GLY A 665 -30.63 16.39 -0.73
N ASP A 666 -31.41 15.32 -0.58
CA ASP A 666 -31.59 14.59 0.66
C ASP A 666 -30.97 13.19 0.52
N ALA A 667 -30.02 12.86 1.40
CA ALA A 667 -29.46 11.53 1.49
C ALA A 667 -29.90 10.82 2.76
N THR A 668 -30.19 9.53 2.64
CA THR A 668 -30.35 8.62 3.78
C THR A 668 -29.23 7.60 3.74
N TYR A 669 -28.64 7.35 4.89
CA TYR A 669 -27.59 6.33 5.12
C TYR A 669 -28.18 5.22 5.96
N GLY A 670 -27.56 4.04 6.01
CA GLY A 670 -28.04 2.96 6.86
C GLY A 670 -28.18 3.34 8.33
N ASN A 671 -27.39 4.33 8.77
CA ASN A 671 -27.39 4.80 10.15
C ASN A 671 -27.57 6.32 10.30
N GLY A 672 -28.14 7.01 9.31
CA GLY A 672 -28.29 8.46 9.40
C GLY A 672 -28.86 9.13 8.16
N ARG A 673 -28.63 10.43 8.07
CA ARG A 673 -29.11 11.26 6.96
C ARG A 673 -28.20 12.47 6.73
N GLY A 674 -28.28 13.05 5.54
CA GLY A 674 -27.58 14.28 5.16
C GLY A 674 -28.45 15.17 4.28
N ASP A 675 -28.30 16.48 4.46
CA ASP A 675 -28.92 17.54 3.67
C ASP A 675 -27.80 18.15 2.80
N LEU A 676 -27.93 18.02 1.48
CA LEU A 676 -26.89 18.39 0.53
C LEU A 676 -27.30 19.60 -0.29
N SER A 677 -26.32 20.47 -0.59
CA SER A 677 -26.51 21.54 -1.57
C SER A 677 -25.27 21.73 -2.44
N THR A 678 -25.48 22.08 -3.70
CA THR A 678 -24.40 22.38 -4.64
C THR A 678 -24.72 23.63 -5.43
N TYR A 679 -23.73 24.52 -5.53
CA TYR A 679 -23.77 25.70 -6.40
C TYR A 679 -22.69 25.56 -7.45
N SER A 680 -23.06 25.65 -8.72
CA SER A 680 -22.09 25.50 -9.79
C SER A 680 -22.16 26.64 -10.80
N ALA A 681 -21.00 26.91 -11.40
CA ALA A 681 -20.88 27.78 -12.56
C ALA A 681 -20.02 27.10 -13.60
N GLY A 682 -20.37 27.24 -14.86
CA GLY A 682 -19.65 26.62 -15.96
C GLY A 682 -19.68 27.43 -17.24
N ILE A 683 -18.72 27.15 -18.08
CA ILE A 683 -18.66 27.62 -19.47
C ILE A 683 -18.67 26.43 -20.40
N TYR A 684 -19.21 26.63 -21.58
CA TYR A 684 -19.27 25.58 -22.58
C TYR A 684 -19.13 26.11 -24.02
N GLY A 685 -18.71 25.22 -24.90
CA GLY A 685 -18.66 25.46 -26.34
C GLY A 685 -19.11 24.22 -27.10
N THR A 686 -20.08 24.41 -27.97
CA THR A 686 -20.62 23.35 -28.85
C THR A 686 -20.32 23.71 -30.27
N TRP A 687 -19.61 22.86 -30.98
CA TRP A 687 -19.37 22.97 -32.40
C TRP A 687 -20.22 21.97 -33.18
N LYS A 688 -20.80 22.39 -34.31
CA LYS A 688 -21.58 21.53 -35.22
C LYS A 688 -21.15 21.78 -36.67
N SER A 689 -20.96 20.70 -37.40
CA SER A 689 -20.68 20.73 -38.83
C SER A 689 -21.94 20.48 -39.68
N GLU A 690 -21.88 20.83 -40.91
CA GLU A 690 -22.97 20.56 -41.88
C GLU A 690 -23.12 19.04 -42.16
N ASP A 691 -22.07 18.25 -42.05
CA ASP A 691 -22.07 16.79 -42.30
C ASP A 691 -22.48 15.98 -41.05
N GLY A 692 -23.02 16.63 -40.02
CA GLY A 692 -23.59 16.02 -38.82
C GLY A 692 -22.63 15.78 -37.68
N GLN A 693 -21.34 16.11 -37.78
CA GLN A 693 -20.40 16.00 -36.67
C GLN A 693 -20.68 17.09 -35.63
N TYR A 694 -20.38 16.78 -34.39
CA TYR A 694 -20.39 17.77 -33.31
C TYR A 694 -19.33 17.49 -32.26
N VAL A 695 -18.88 18.56 -31.61
CA VAL A 695 -18.02 18.54 -30.40
C VAL A 695 -18.71 19.39 -29.35
N ASP A 696 -18.79 18.89 -28.14
CA ASP A 696 -19.28 19.63 -26.98
C ASP A 696 -18.24 19.60 -25.87
N ILE A 697 -17.84 20.77 -25.38
CA ILE A 697 -16.84 20.91 -24.30
C ILE A 697 -17.46 21.75 -23.20
N ILE A 698 -17.36 21.25 -21.95
CA ILE A 698 -17.90 21.93 -20.78
C ILE A 698 -16.81 21.94 -19.70
N ALA A 699 -16.62 23.08 -19.06
CA ALA A 699 -15.83 23.21 -17.86
C ALA A 699 -16.68 23.81 -16.74
N LYS A 700 -16.63 23.21 -15.55
CA LYS A 700 -17.44 23.59 -14.39
C LYS A 700 -16.59 23.74 -13.14
N TYR A 701 -17.04 24.64 -12.28
CA TYR A 701 -16.65 24.77 -10.89
C TYR A 701 -17.87 24.63 -10.01
N SER A 702 -17.79 23.84 -8.96
CA SER A 702 -18.89 23.51 -8.05
C SER A 702 -18.45 23.69 -6.60
N LYS A 703 -19.28 24.33 -5.80
CA LYS A 703 -19.15 24.36 -4.35
C LYS A 703 -20.13 23.36 -3.76
N LEU A 704 -19.61 22.43 -2.95
CA LEU A 704 -20.35 21.30 -2.39
C LEU A 704 -20.49 21.46 -0.89
N ASP A 705 -21.67 21.16 -0.37
CA ASP A 705 -22.01 21.26 1.04
C ASP A 705 -22.88 20.07 1.43
N ASN A 706 -22.59 19.42 2.58
CA ASN A 706 -23.38 18.34 3.13
C ASN A 706 -23.38 18.42 4.67
N ASP A 707 -24.50 18.78 5.24
CA ASP A 707 -24.77 18.71 6.66
C ASP A 707 -25.34 17.34 7.00
N TYR A 708 -24.57 16.48 7.69
CA TYR A 708 -25.02 15.13 7.99
C TYR A 708 -25.08 14.81 9.49
N LYS A 709 -25.91 13.82 9.82
CA LYS A 709 -26.05 13.24 11.16
C LYS A 709 -26.12 11.72 11.04
N VAL A 710 -25.22 11.04 11.74
CA VAL A 710 -25.17 9.58 11.78
C VAL A 710 -25.16 9.09 13.23
N PHE A 711 -25.58 7.86 13.42
CA PHE A 711 -25.76 7.27 14.73
C PHE A 711 -25.08 5.91 14.78
N ASN A 712 -24.54 5.55 15.94
CA ASN A 712 -24.12 4.18 16.19
C ASN A 712 -25.28 3.36 16.79
N ASP A 713 -25.03 2.07 17.01
CA ASP A 713 -26.02 1.15 17.57
C ASP A 713 -26.45 1.52 19.01
N SER A 714 -25.64 2.29 19.73
CA SER A 714 -25.99 2.84 21.06
C SER A 714 -26.83 4.10 21.02
N GLY A 715 -27.09 4.64 19.84
CA GLY A 715 -27.82 5.90 19.67
C GLY A 715 -26.97 7.16 19.87
N HIS A 716 -25.65 7.03 20.04
CA HIS A 716 -24.75 8.19 20.02
C HIS A 716 -24.72 8.81 18.63
N LYS A 717 -24.68 10.13 18.59
CA LYS A 717 -24.77 10.93 17.38
C LYS A 717 -23.39 11.51 17.00
N LEU A 718 -23.08 11.48 15.73
CA LEU A 718 -22.02 12.26 15.09
C LEU A 718 -22.65 13.20 14.06
N SER A 719 -22.31 14.48 14.13
CA SER A 719 -22.77 15.51 13.18
C SER A 719 -21.57 16.12 12.47
N GLY A 720 -21.58 16.17 11.16
CA GLY A 720 -20.54 16.78 10.35
C GLY A 720 -21.09 17.77 9.35
N ASP A 721 -20.28 18.78 9.03
CA ASP A 721 -20.52 19.79 8.01
C ASP A 721 -19.37 19.69 6.99
N TYR A 722 -19.59 18.86 5.95
CA TYR A 722 -18.61 18.61 4.91
C TYR A 722 -18.78 19.62 3.77
N LYS A 723 -17.81 20.54 3.65
CA LYS A 723 -17.79 21.62 2.66
C LYS A 723 -16.52 21.58 1.84
N THR A 724 -16.66 21.38 0.53
CA THR A 724 -15.54 21.34 -0.39
C THR A 724 -15.91 21.97 -1.74
N TRP A 725 -15.05 21.86 -2.71
CA TRP A 725 -15.31 22.30 -4.09
C TRP A 725 -14.79 21.27 -5.09
N GLY A 726 -15.41 21.27 -6.25
CA GLY A 726 -15.01 20.39 -7.35
C GLY A 726 -14.89 21.15 -8.66
N THR A 727 -14.08 20.64 -9.55
CA THR A 727 -13.94 21.09 -10.93
C THR A 727 -14.08 19.92 -11.88
N SER A 728 -14.69 20.15 -13.02
CA SER A 728 -14.76 19.15 -14.08
C SER A 728 -14.62 19.78 -15.45
N ILE A 729 -14.07 19.00 -16.37
CA ILE A 729 -14.08 19.28 -17.80
C ILE A 729 -14.54 18.01 -18.50
N SER A 730 -15.48 18.15 -19.42
CA SER A 730 -15.92 17.06 -20.28
C SER A 730 -15.88 17.45 -21.74
N ALA A 731 -15.61 16.49 -22.60
CA ALA A 731 -15.64 16.63 -24.05
C ALA A 731 -16.37 15.44 -24.66
N GLU A 732 -17.42 15.73 -25.41
CA GLU A 732 -18.17 14.76 -26.22
C GLU A 732 -17.90 15.02 -27.69
N TYR A 733 -17.62 13.97 -28.46
CA TYR A 733 -17.60 13.98 -29.93
C TYR A 733 -18.59 12.97 -30.46
N GLY A 734 -19.40 13.37 -31.44
CA GLY A 734 -20.34 12.47 -32.11
C GLY A 734 -20.59 12.86 -33.57
N LYS A 735 -21.25 11.95 -34.23
CA LYS A 735 -21.67 12.19 -35.65
C LYS A 735 -23.06 11.63 -35.87
N ARG A 736 -23.99 12.49 -36.26
CA ARG A 736 -25.34 12.10 -36.63
C ARG A 736 -25.41 11.71 -38.11
N PHE A 737 -25.90 10.50 -38.37
CA PHE A 737 -26.25 10.00 -39.68
C PHE A 737 -27.78 10.04 -39.81
N GLU A 738 -28.32 10.92 -40.64
CA GLU A 738 -29.76 11.15 -40.80
C GLU A 738 -30.18 10.81 -42.24
N ASN A 739 -31.31 10.14 -42.39
CA ASN A 739 -31.90 9.85 -43.72
C ASN A 739 -32.98 10.87 -44.07
N ASP A 740 -33.49 10.82 -45.33
CA ASP A 740 -34.50 11.76 -45.88
C ASP A 740 -35.82 11.75 -45.09
N ASN A 741 -36.13 10.72 -44.32
CA ASN A 741 -37.30 10.61 -43.46
C ASN A 741 -37.08 11.10 -42.04
N GLY A 742 -35.91 11.68 -41.77
CA GLY A 742 -35.53 12.20 -40.46
C GLY A 742 -35.12 11.15 -39.43
N PHE A 743 -35.06 9.85 -39.79
CA PHE A 743 -34.48 8.85 -38.90
C PHE A 743 -32.97 9.03 -38.80
N TYR A 744 -32.44 8.98 -37.59
CA TYR A 744 -31.02 9.16 -37.38
C TYR A 744 -30.41 8.14 -36.42
N PHE A 745 -29.15 7.87 -36.68
CA PHE A 745 -28.20 7.16 -35.79
C PHE A 745 -27.09 8.13 -35.43
N ASP A 746 -26.85 8.31 -34.13
CA ASP A 746 -25.94 9.32 -33.59
C ASP A 746 -25.01 8.65 -32.57
N PRO A 747 -23.92 8.00 -33.01
CA PRO A 747 -22.88 7.49 -32.12
C PRO A 747 -22.05 8.64 -31.51
N SER A 748 -21.68 8.49 -30.26
CA SER A 748 -20.83 9.45 -29.57
C SER A 748 -19.86 8.79 -28.58
N VAL A 749 -18.78 9.48 -28.34
CA VAL A 749 -17.81 9.20 -27.28
C VAL A 749 -17.64 10.43 -26.41
N GLU A 750 -17.52 10.25 -25.13
CA GLU A 750 -17.32 11.34 -24.15
C GLU A 750 -16.21 10.97 -23.19
N LEU A 751 -15.41 11.95 -22.83
CA LEU A 751 -14.42 11.86 -21.77
C LEU A 751 -14.67 12.98 -20.76
N THR A 752 -14.80 12.62 -19.48
CA THR A 752 -14.96 13.56 -18.37
C THR A 752 -13.80 13.42 -17.40
N LEU A 753 -13.10 14.51 -17.16
CA LEU A 753 -12.08 14.66 -16.13
C LEU A 753 -12.65 15.52 -15.01
N GLY A 754 -12.42 15.13 -13.79
CA GLY A 754 -12.89 15.90 -12.65
C GLY A 754 -12.04 15.70 -11.39
N ARG A 755 -12.16 16.67 -10.49
CA ARG A 755 -11.52 16.64 -9.18
C ARG A 755 -12.41 17.29 -8.14
N ILE A 756 -12.68 16.58 -7.06
CA ILE A 756 -13.16 17.16 -5.79
C ILE A 756 -11.92 17.37 -4.92
N ASN A 757 -11.78 18.58 -4.38
CA ASN A 757 -10.64 18.90 -3.53
C ASN A 757 -10.76 18.18 -2.18
N GLY A 758 -9.62 17.75 -1.66
CA GLY A 758 -9.55 17.20 -0.31
C GLY A 758 -9.99 18.19 0.75
N LYS A 759 -10.50 17.68 1.85
CA LYS A 759 -11.03 18.53 2.93
C LYS A 759 -10.85 17.89 4.29
N ASP A 760 -10.25 18.65 5.18
CA ASP A 760 -10.17 18.35 6.60
C ASP A 760 -11.29 19.11 7.32
N TYR A 761 -12.02 18.41 8.19
CA TYR A 761 -13.03 19.01 9.04
C TYR A 761 -13.23 18.20 10.33
N ASN A 762 -13.88 18.81 11.32
CA ASN A 762 -14.24 18.14 12.57
C ASN A 762 -15.72 17.78 12.55
N ALA A 763 -16.04 16.51 12.76
CA ALA A 763 -17.39 16.05 13.04
C ALA A 763 -17.59 15.96 14.56
N HIS A 764 -18.69 16.50 15.03
CA HIS A 764 -18.99 16.65 16.45
C HIS A 764 -19.83 15.50 16.96
N SER A 765 -19.34 14.78 17.98
CA SER A 765 -20.06 13.70 18.60
C SER A 765 -20.70 14.11 19.94
N ASP A 766 -21.61 13.30 20.42
CA ASP A 766 -22.11 13.36 21.78
C ASP A 766 -21.40 12.41 22.77
N TYR A 767 -20.35 11.72 22.31
CA TYR A 767 -19.45 11.00 23.21
C TYR A 767 -18.75 11.96 24.16
N LEU A 768 -18.58 11.51 25.40
CA LEU A 768 -17.85 12.25 26.43
C LEU A 768 -16.53 11.54 26.71
N ASP A 769 -15.47 12.31 26.94
CA ASP A 769 -14.21 11.78 27.47
C ASP A 769 -14.30 11.53 28.99
N SER A 770 -13.21 11.04 29.57
CA SER A 770 -13.12 10.74 31.01
C SER A 770 -13.34 11.94 31.96
N VAL A 771 -13.27 13.16 31.43
CA VAL A 771 -13.50 14.41 32.16
C VAL A 771 -14.82 15.11 31.77
N GLY A 772 -15.66 14.45 30.97
CA GLY A 772 -16.97 14.93 30.57
C GLY A 772 -16.97 15.93 29.40
N VAL A 773 -15.87 16.02 28.64
CA VAL A 773 -15.79 16.84 27.42
C VAL A 773 -16.20 16.01 26.20
N LYS A 774 -16.99 16.60 25.30
CA LYS A 774 -17.39 15.94 24.07
C LYS A 774 -16.18 15.66 23.19
N LYS A 775 -16.11 14.44 22.67
CA LYS A 775 -15.08 14.00 21.70
C LYS A 775 -15.51 14.36 20.29
N ASP A 776 -14.60 14.94 19.54
CA ASP A 776 -14.79 15.19 18.12
C ASP A 776 -14.03 14.14 17.30
N MET A 777 -14.52 13.88 16.10
CA MET A 777 -13.84 13.07 15.10
C MET A 777 -13.29 13.99 14.02
N GLN A 778 -12.00 14.09 13.92
CA GLN A 778 -11.33 14.74 12.80
C GLN A 778 -11.45 13.84 11.57
N VAL A 779 -11.92 14.39 10.49
CA VAL A 779 -12.07 13.71 9.19
C VAL A 779 -11.14 14.40 8.20
N GLU A 780 -10.22 13.65 7.63
CA GLU A 780 -9.32 14.07 6.55
C GLU A 780 -9.71 13.29 5.30
N GLN A 781 -10.31 13.97 4.35
CA GLN A 781 -10.73 13.37 3.09
C GLN A 781 -9.75 13.82 1.99
N ASP A 782 -9.11 12.85 1.35
CA ASP A 782 -8.19 13.08 0.25
C ASP A 782 -8.92 13.61 -0.98
N ALA A 783 -8.17 14.22 -1.89
CA ALA A 783 -8.75 14.72 -3.12
C ALA A 783 -9.20 13.55 -4.01
N PHE A 784 -10.46 13.58 -4.41
CA PHE A 784 -11.05 12.61 -5.33
C PHE A 784 -10.84 13.05 -6.78
N ASN A 785 -10.17 12.21 -7.57
CA ASN A 785 -9.99 12.42 -8.99
C ASN A 785 -10.87 11.42 -9.76
N THR A 786 -11.53 11.88 -10.82
CA THR A 786 -12.38 11.06 -11.69
C THR A 786 -11.97 11.20 -13.15
N LEU A 787 -11.97 10.08 -13.86
CA LEU A 787 -11.77 9.99 -15.31
C LEU A 787 -12.82 9.03 -15.87
N ILE A 788 -13.91 9.57 -16.38
CA ILE A 788 -14.99 8.78 -16.95
C ILE A 788 -14.93 8.80 -18.47
N GLY A 789 -14.84 7.62 -19.06
CA GLY A 789 -15.05 7.41 -20.49
C GLY A 789 -16.46 6.88 -20.75
N ARG A 790 -17.15 7.46 -21.72
CA ARG A 790 -18.48 7.01 -22.13
C ARG A 790 -18.53 6.79 -23.63
N VAL A 791 -19.10 5.68 -24.05
CA VAL A 791 -19.37 5.37 -25.46
C VAL A 791 -20.84 4.97 -25.59
N GLY A 792 -21.51 5.55 -26.55
CA GLY A 792 -22.94 5.28 -26.75
C GLY A 792 -23.46 5.69 -28.13
N PHE A 793 -24.74 5.49 -28.32
CA PHE A 793 -25.43 5.94 -29.50
C PHE A 793 -26.88 6.32 -29.20
N ARG A 794 -27.42 7.24 -30.02
CA ARG A 794 -28.82 7.62 -30.03
C ARG A 794 -29.46 7.12 -31.33
N LEU A 795 -30.62 6.53 -31.22
CA LEU A 795 -31.53 6.24 -32.33
C LEU A 795 -32.74 7.11 -32.19
N GLY A 796 -33.09 7.84 -33.19
CA GLY A 796 -34.24 8.76 -33.10
C GLY A 796 -34.79 9.16 -34.45
N GLN A 797 -35.79 10.03 -34.39
CA GLN A 797 -36.37 10.64 -35.56
C GLN A 797 -36.57 12.14 -35.34
N LYS A 798 -36.15 12.91 -36.32
CA LYS A 798 -36.40 14.35 -36.42
C LYS A 798 -37.61 14.56 -37.33
N LEU A 799 -38.56 15.29 -36.80
CA LEU A 799 -39.76 15.77 -37.50
C LEU A 799 -39.66 17.27 -37.71
N ASP A 800 -40.56 17.90 -38.42
CA ASP A 800 -40.54 19.35 -38.68
C ASP A 800 -40.52 20.19 -37.39
N ASN A 801 -41.26 19.77 -36.38
CA ASN A 801 -41.41 20.52 -35.12
C ASN A 801 -40.99 19.73 -33.87
N ALA A 802 -40.45 18.56 -34.02
CA ALA A 802 -40.07 17.72 -32.89
C ALA A 802 -38.92 16.76 -33.23
N SER A 803 -38.24 16.28 -32.22
CA SER A 803 -37.27 15.18 -32.31
C SER A 803 -37.41 14.30 -31.08
N TYR A 804 -37.33 12.99 -31.26
CA TYR A 804 -37.31 12.05 -30.15
C TYR A 804 -36.21 11.00 -30.36
N PHE A 805 -35.75 10.42 -29.23
CA PHE A 805 -34.65 9.44 -29.28
C PHE A 805 -34.72 8.44 -28.14
N VAL A 806 -34.01 7.34 -28.36
CA VAL A 806 -33.55 6.40 -27.35
C VAL A 806 -32.02 6.39 -27.43
N LYS A 807 -31.36 6.50 -26.27
CA LYS A 807 -29.89 6.39 -26.14
C LYS A 807 -29.55 5.17 -25.30
N LEU A 808 -28.51 4.46 -25.74
CA LEU A 808 -27.83 3.43 -24.95
C LEU A 808 -26.35 3.79 -24.88
N ALA A 809 -25.77 3.69 -23.70
CA ALA A 809 -24.36 3.95 -23.49
C ALA A 809 -23.75 3.00 -22.46
N ALA A 810 -22.45 2.79 -22.59
CA ALA A 810 -21.60 2.18 -21.56
C ALA A 810 -20.62 3.25 -21.06
N ALA A 811 -20.44 3.33 -19.77
CA ALA A 811 -19.52 4.24 -19.15
C ALA A 811 -18.57 3.47 -18.19
N HIS A 812 -17.36 3.94 -18.09
CA HIS A 812 -16.35 3.37 -17.18
C HIS A 812 -15.60 4.49 -16.46
N GLU A 813 -15.47 4.36 -15.16
CA GLU A 813 -14.61 5.20 -14.32
C GLU A 813 -13.23 4.55 -14.24
N PHE A 814 -12.21 5.21 -14.77
CA PHE A 814 -10.81 4.73 -14.79
C PHE A 814 -10.00 5.14 -13.56
N SER A 815 -10.52 6.07 -12.78
CA SER A 815 -9.93 6.56 -11.55
C SER A 815 -11.08 6.76 -10.58
N GLY A 816 -11.02 6.36 -9.38
CA GLY A 816 -12.20 6.41 -8.53
C GLY A 816 -11.90 6.27 -7.06
N ASP A 817 -10.63 6.28 -6.69
CA ASP A 817 -10.19 6.15 -5.30
C ASP A 817 -10.63 7.36 -4.48
N PHE A 818 -11.33 7.09 -3.39
CA PHE A 818 -11.86 8.09 -2.48
C PHE A 818 -11.47 7.72 -1.05
N ASP A 819 -10.28 8.17 -0.66
CA ASP A 819 -9.65 7.82 0.61
C ASP A 819 -10.02 8.81 1.70
N THR A 820 -10.26 8.27 2.90
CA THR A 820 -10.59 9.07 4.08
C THR A 820 -9.88 8.53 5.31
N THR A 821 -9.30 9.44 6.09
CA THR A 821 -8.69 9.16 7.38
C THR A 821 -9.51 9.80 8.49
N PHE A 822 -9.77 9.03 9.53
CA PHE A 822 -10.54 9.45 10.70
C PHE A 822 -9.65 9.42 11.94
N ARG A 823 -9.67 10.48 12.73
CA ARG A 823 -8.95 10.57 14.00
C ARG A 823 -9.86 11.06 15.12
N ALA A 824 -9.72 10.45 16.28
CA ALA A 824 -10.34 10.93 17.52
C ALA A 824 -9.31 10.88 18.66
N VAL A 825 -9.48 11.73 19.65
CA VAL A 825 -8.55 11.82 20.79
C VAL A 825 -8.53 10.49 21.55
N ASN A 826 -7.33 9.97 21.77
CA ASN A 826 -7.06 8.69 22.44
C ASN A 826 -7.68 7.47 21.71
N GLU A 827 -7.89 7.58 20.40
CA GLU A 827 -8.35 6.48 19.56
C GLU A 827 -7.36 6.26 18.42
N PRO A 828 -7.22 5.02 17.95
CA PRO A 828 -6.42 4.75 16.79
C PRO A 828 -7.00 5.40 15.54
N GLU A 829 -6.14 5.73 14.61
CA GLU A 829 -6.53 6.25 13.31
C GLU A 829 -7.30 5.18 12.52
N GLY A 830 -8.47 5.55 12.02
CA GLY A 830 -9.25 4.74 11.09
C GLY A 830 -9.02 5.22 9.66
N ARG A 831 -8.74 4.31 8.74
CA ARG A 831 -8.63 4.61 7.30
C ARG A 831 -9.66 3.82 6.52
N THR A 832 -10.27 4.46 5.55
CA THR A 832 -11.25 3.83 4.66
C THR A 832 -11.03 4.29 3.24
N SER A 833 -11.38 3.44 2.29
CA SER A 833 -11.38 3.78 0.88
C SER A 833 -12.70 3.37 0.23
N ILE A 834 -13.11 4.10 -0.79
CA ILE A 834 -14.15 3.70 -1.74
C ILE A 834 -13.50 3.73 -3.11
N ASP A 835 -13.63 2.66 -3.86
CA ASP A 835 -13.25 2.62 -5.26
C ASP A 835 -14.50 2.75 -6.12
N PHE A 836 -14.65 3.91 -6.78
CA PHE A 836 -15.71 4.13 -7.77
C PHE A 836 -15.33 3.66 -9.17
N GLY A 837 -14.16 3.02 -9.33
CA GLY A 837 -13.66 2.47 -10.58
C GLY A 837 -14.50 1.30 -11.05
N ASP A 838 -15.53 1.57 -11.86
CA ASP A 838 -16.51 0.57 -12.28
C ASP A 838 -17.07 0.85 -13.68
N THR A 839 -17.78 -0.14 -14.21
CA THR A 839 -18.47 -0.06 -15.49
C THR A 839 -19.97 -0.13 -15.29
N TRP A 840 -20.69 0.86 -15.83
CA TRP A 840 -22.16 0.85 -15.82
C TRP A 840 -22.73 1.11 -17.21
N TYR A 841 -24.01 0.83 -17.35
CA TYR A 841 -24.75 1.04 -18.58
C TYR A 841 -25.87 2.05 -18.35
N GLU A 842 -26.16 2.87 -19.35
CA GLU A 842 -27.15 3.92 -19.30
C GLU A 842 -28.18 3.70 -20.43
N ALA A 843 -29.47 3.84 -20.08
CA ALA A 843 -30.56 3.86 -21.02
C ALA A 843 -31.37 5.14 -20.82
N GLN A 844 -31.57 5.90 -21.88
CA GLN A 844 -32.27 7.18 -21.89
C GLN A 844 -33.31 7.22 -23.01
N ILE A 845 -34.45 7.84 -22.73
CA ILE A 845 -35.48 8.19 -23.73
C ILE A 845 -35.82 9.67 -23.57
N GLY A 846 -35.90 10.37 -24.69
CA GLY A 846 -36.17 11.81 -24.63
C GLY A 846 -36.67 12.41 -25.93
N GLY A 847 -36.95 13.70 -25.87
CA GLY A 847 -37.38 14.45 -27.03
C GLY A 847 -37.35 15.96 -26.84
N THR A 848 -37.41 16.64 -27.96
CA THR A 848 -37.46 18.11 -28.07
C THR A 848 -38.63 18.48 -28.98
N ALA A 849 -39.37 19.51 -28.63
CA ALA A 849 -40.43 20.05 -29.47
C ALA A 849 -40.35 21.57 -29.61
N LYS A 850 -40.63 22.10 -30.78
CA LYS A 850 -40.81 23.53 -31.02
C LYS A 850 -42.17 23.98 -30.48
N LEU A 851 -42.14 24.94 -29.57
CA LEU A 851 -43.35 25.63 -29.10
C LEU A 851 -43.67 26.85 -30.00
N SER A 852 -42.61 27.47 -30.54
CA SER A 852 -42.70 28.60 -31.49
C SER A 852 -41.42 28.65 -32.34
N LYS A 853 -41.32 29.63 -33.24
CA LYS A 853 -40.09 29.85 -34.01
C LYS A 853 -38.85 30.06 -33.10
N ASN A 854 -39.07 30.64 -31.93
CA ASN A 854 -38.03 31.07 -31.02
C ASN A 854 -38.00 30.30 -29.67
N SER A 855 -38.79 29.23 -29.51
CA SER A 855 -38.84 28.51 -28.27
C SER A 855 -38.93 26.98 -28.47
N LEU A 856 -38.12 26.30 -27.67
CA LEU A 856 -38.06 24.84 -27.59
C LEU A 856 -38.39 24.39 -26.18
N ILE A 857 -39.03 23.25 -26.05
CA ILE A 857 -39.14 22.45 -24.83
C ILE A 857 -38.48 21.11 -25.07
N TYR A 858 -37.77 20.61 -24.07
CA TYR A 858 -37.21 19.27 -24.13
C TYR A 858 -37.37 18.56 -22.78
N ALA A 859 -37.46 17.24 -22.84
CA ALA A 859 -37.51 16.40 -21.65
C ALA A 859 -36.91 15.02 -21.98
N ASP A 860 -36.32 14.41 -20.98
CA ASP A 860 -35.83 13.04 -21.05
C ASP A 860 -35.91 12.34 -19.70
N PHE A 861 -35.87 11.02 -19.78
CA PHE A 861 -35.79 10.11 -18.65
C PHE A 861 -34.60 9.18 -18.86
N GLU A 862 -33.81 9.00 -17.82
CA GLU A 862 -32.64 8.14 -17.81
C GLU A 862 -32.60 7.21 -16.59
N ARG A 863 -31.97 6.07 -16.76
CA ARG A 863 -31.62 5.11 -15.72
C ARG A 863 -30.26 4.49 -16.01
N SER A 864 -29.43 4.30 -14.97
CA SER A 864 -28.21 3.50 -15.04
C SER A 864 -28.35 2.16 -14.30
N PHE A 865 -27.52 1.19 -14.67
CA PHE A 865 -27.50 -0.14 -14.06
C PHE A 865 -26.16 -0.84 -14.27
N GLY A 866 -25.83 -1.77 -13.39
CA GLY A 866 -24.67 -2.67 -13.52
C GLY A 866 -23.40 -2.20 -12.84
N GLY A 867 -23.43 -1.07 -12.13
CA GLY A 867 -22.33 -0.59 -11.31
C GLY A 867 -22.67 -0.62 -9.81
N ASP A 868 -21.66 -0.40 -8.99
CA ASP A 868 -21.81 -0.25 -7.53
C ASP A 868 -22.72 0.94 -7.15
N VAL A 869 -22.69 1.99 -7.95
CA VAL A 869 -23.58 3.15 -7.85
C VAL A 869 -24.56 3.15 -9.00
N GLU A 870 -25.82 3.12 -8.71
CA GLU A 870 -26.87 3.17 -9.72
C GLU A 870 -27.68 4.47 -9.65
N GLU A 871 -27.85 5.15 -10.77
CA GLU A 871 -28.88 6.18 -10.94
C GLU A 871 -30.21 5.47 -11.26
N LYS A 872 -31.04 5.28 -10.22
CA LYS A 872 -32.29 4.53 -10.33
C LYS A 872 -33.30 5.18 -11.27
N TRP A 873 -33.29 6.48 -11.33
CA TRP A 873 -34.02 7.28 -12.27
C TRP A 873 -33.50 8.71 -12.29
N ARG A 874 -33.60 9.33 -13.44
CA ARG A 874 -33.37 10.76 -13.63
C ARG A 874 -34.38 11.29 -14.62
N VAL A 875 -34.90 12.48 -14.38
CA VAL A 875 -35.76 13.24 -15.28
C VAL A 875 -35.12 14.59 -15.52
N ASP A 876 -35.02 14.98 -16.76
CA ASP A 876 -34.59 16.30 -17.20
C ASP A 876 -35.73 16.98 -17.97
N ALA A 877 -35.97 18.25 -17.72
CA ALA A 877 -36.92 19.06 -18.49
C ALA A 877 -36.41 20.50 -18.62
N GLY A 878 -36.46 21.04 -19.82
CA GLY A 878 -35.96 22.38 -20.05
C GLY A 878 -36.72 23.15 -21.14
N LEU A 879 -36.49 24.45 -21.09
CA LEU A 879 -36.99 25.42 -22.05
C LEU A 879 -35.82 26.21 -22.61
N ARG A 880 -35.86 26.49 -23.91
CA ARG A 880 -34.89 27.34 -24.56
C ARG A 880 -35.60 28.39 -25.39
N PHE A 881 -35.16 29.63 -25.28
CA PHE A 881 -35.61 30.77 -26.06
C PHE A 881 -34.42 31.30 -26.87
N THR A 882 -34.66 31.56 -28.16
CA THR A 882 -33.63 32.10 -29.09
C THR A 882 -34.10 33.45 -29.64
N PHE A 883 -33.16 34.36 -29.85
CA PHE A 883 -33.46 35.73 -30.33
C PHE A 883 -32.29 36.35 -31.10
#